data_084899e1ad52b32f83926ecf8a3e6b64
#
_entry.id   084899e1ad52b32f83926ecf8a3e6b64
#
_cell.length_a   1.000
_cell.length_b   1.000
_cell.length_c   1.000
_cell.angle_alpha   90.00
_cell.angle_beta   90.00
_cell.angle_gamma   90.00
#
_symmetry.space_group_name_H-M   'P 1'
#
loop_
_entity.id
_entity.type
_entity.pdbx_description
1 polymer ?
#
loop_
_entity_poly.entity_id
_entity_poly.type
_entity_poly.pdbx_seq_one_letter_code
_entity_poly.pdbx_strand_id
1 'polypeptide(L)'
;MPKNNNTGIHPNKAVWYATACLLLVAMGIFLYRVDDSHLVSFLLLAGGLTAIHVLPFGRWTVLDTCVGMITLYDLVSCLYADCPLPAIRVSLYSLYALVAYFTFRRLSAWQPAERIVRSGSDVLMGIAVVLAILSFFVFRSSVLGVGFEDTYHFRFLFRPLGYITNVWSEILLLILGWTCLSRRRYAMVLVILTFTAIFLSFSRGAYIASGIFLIGSMAVMHKADKFRVLFSALAALALVTVCCPKEFRTTLAMNSTVSQQQSTESRIQGTEAAWTVFKERPLEGYGNGNYMYALDTVTGQDSTKPFTSMAPNTLARLLVEKGIAGTSLYALLFLAVARALWQRRKQRESRIIGCTLLALLAKDMSQSAWEEVPFLMLMVYLLLAYLQREEEEEPERIPFSASGYAIAGLALATVLVWNIPSMLRTTDPTGTYLERKEYRKAWMRHPEDVQLRYLYASRTLVKENPAEADSILRKLATDFPRNSLYLRAYAERCYIRDDKGTACRMMAEAIRYTPRLLDDERMRYWKQTDSIFHASVVRKALEDKPVNGASALDYARYGYVAHWAGDTITANASLREAVKILPNLTTPYLLLGEYDKYKLLMYGAFHADLEHAPLPEYPPVNEDYLLEKQVTYSGAYPFTFRQLIRV
;
A
#
# COMPACT_ATOMS: atom_id res chain seq x y z
N MET A 1 52.80 -5.32 27.79
CA MET A 1 51.96 -6.53 27.66
C MET A 1 50.64 -6.11 27.06
N PRO A 2 50.26 -6.50 25.86
CA PRO A 2 48.97 -6.15 25.31
C PRO A 2 47.87 -6.91 26.07
N LYS A 3 46.94 -6.20 26.65
CA LYS A 3 45.72 -6.78 27.25
C LYS A 3 44.96 -7.53 26.15
N ASN A 4 44.87 -8.84 26.33
CA ASN A 4 44.06 -9.75 25.56
C ASN A 4 42.58 -9.33 25.73
N ASN A 5 42.07 -8.51 24.84
CA ASN A 5 40.64 -8.21 24.74
C ASN A 5 39.93 -9.44 24.18
N ASN A 6 39.70 -10.44 25.04
CA ASN A 6 38.73 -11.49 24.79
C ASN A 6 37.33 -10.87 24.79
N THR A 7 36.95 -10.22 23.68
CA THR A 7 35.57 -10.00 23.35
C THR A 7 34.94 -11.38 23.14
N GLY A 8 34.30 -11.93 24.15
CA GLY A 8 33.81 -13.31 24.22
C GLY A 8 32.73 -13.72 23.22
N ILE A 9 32.70 -13.11 22.05
CA ILE A 9 31.81 -13.49 20.96
C ILE A 9 32.67 -14.28 19.96
N HIS A 10 32.41 -15.57 19.88
CA HIS A 10 33.03 -16.44 18.87
C HIS A 10 32.75 -15.87 17.46
N PRO A 11 33.79 -15.75 16.60
CA PRO A 11 33.61 -15.26 15.22
C PRO A 11 32.52 -15.98 14.45
N ASN A 12 32.25 -17.24 14.74
CA ASN A 12 31.15 -18.00 14.14
C ASN A 12 29.76 -17.45 14.46
N LYS A 13 29.54 -16.90 15.66
CA LYS A 13 28.23 -16.30 16.01
C LYS A 13 27.93 -15.05 15.17
N ALA A 14 28.91 -14.26 14.86
CA ALA A 14 28.76 -13.08 14.02
C ALA A 14 28.39 -13.40 12.58
N VAL A 15 29.01 -14.44 12.04
CA VAL A 15 28.68 -14.92 10.70
C VAL A 15 27.21 -15.35 10.66
N TRP A 16 26.73 -16.04 11.69
CA TRP A 16 25.31 -16.44 11.80
C TRP A 16 24.37 -15.23 11.82
N TYR A 17 24.64 -14.20 12.63
CA TYR A 17 23.80 -13.00 12.69
C TYR A 17 23.84 -12.21 11.39
N ALA A 18 25.01 -12.06 10.79
CA ALA A 18 25.15 -11.38 9.51
C ALA A 18 24.37 -12.12 8.41
N THR A 19 24.45 -13.45 8.39
CA THR A 19 23.71 -14.29 7.45
C THR A 19 22.19 -14.18 7.68
N ALA A 20 21.74 -14.20 8.94
CA ALA A 20 20.32 -13.99 9.26
C ALA A 20 19.82 -12.63 8.78
N CYS A 21 20.58 -11.54 9.01
CA CYS A 21 20.22 -10.21 8.49
C CYS A 21 20.16 -10.19 6.96
N LEU A 22 21.08 -10.86 6.26
CA LEU A 22 21.05 -10.96 4.80
C LEU A 22 19.84 -11.73 4.29
N LEU A 23 19.47 -12.82 4.95
CA LEU A 23 18.26 -13.57 4.62
C LEU A 23 17.01 -12.69 4.80
N LEU A 24 16.96 -11.87 5.84
CA LEU A 24 15.84 -10.94 6.07
C LEU A 24 15.75 -9.87 5.00
N VAL A 25 16.89 -9.29 4.57
CA VAL A 25 16.93 -8.34 3.46
C VAL A 25 16.49 -9.02 2.17
N ALA A 26 16.96 -10.24 1.89
CA ALA A 26 16.58 -11.01 0.72
C ALA A 26 15.07 -11.31 0.72
N MET A 27 14.53 -11.78 1.83
CA MET A 27 13.10 -12.06 1.96
C MET A 27 12.26 -10.80 1.78
N GLY A 28 12.70 -9.66 2.34
CA GLY A 28 12.00 -8.38 2.15
C GLY A 28 11.98 -7.91 0.69
N ILE A 29 13.07 -8.08 -0.05
CA ILE A 29 13.14 -7.65 -1.46
C ILE A 29 12.37 -8.61 -2.38
N PHE A 30 12.52 -9.92 -2.21
CA PHE A 30 12.02 -10.92 -3.15
C PHE A 30 10.65 -11.50 -2.78
N LEU A 31 10.18 -11.30 -1.55
CA LEU A 31 8.86 -11.74 -1.11
C LEU A 31 7.95 -10.53 -0.92
N TYR A 32 7.17 -10.24 -1.94
CA TYR A 32 6.28 -9.08 -1.99
C TYR A 32 5.32 -8.99 -0.79
N ARG A 33 4.89 -10.12 -0.23
CA ARG A 33 3.96 -10.18 0.92
C ARG A 33 4.62 -10.84 2.13
N VAL A 34 5.78 -10.33 2.53
CA VAL A 34 6.44 -10.79 3.77
C VAL A 34 5.54 -10.64 4.98
N ASP A 35 4.64 -9.66 4.94
CA ASP A 35 3.64 -9.38 5.97
C ASP A 35 2.61 -10.51 6.16
N ASP A 36 2.34 -11.31 5.14
CA ASP A 36 1.47 -12.47 5.25
C ASP A 36 2.19 -13.70 5.84
N SER A 37 3.52 -13.62 5.96
CA SER A 37 4.35 -14.68 6.50
C SER A 37 4.63 -14.45 7.99
N HIS A 38 3.76 -14.95 8.85
CA HIS A 38 3.97 -14.95 10.30
C HIS A 38 5.30 -15.60 10.69
N LEU A 39 5.77 -16.59 9.92
CA LEU A 39 7.05 -17.24 10.15
C LEU A 39 8.22 -16.28 9.98
N VAL A 40 8.22 -15.44 8.93
CA VAL A 40 9.29 -14.45 8.69
C VAL A 40 9.31 -13.41 9.80
N SER A 41 8.13 -12.94 10.19
CA SER A 41 7.97 -12.00 11.29
C SER A 41 8.50 -12.58 12.61
N PHE A 42 8.19 -13.84 12.87
CA PHE A 42 8.71 -14.57 14.03
C PHE A 42 10.25 -14.74 13.99
N LEU A 43 10.80 -15.11 12.84
CA LEU A 43 12.25 -15.26 12.67
C LEU A 43 12.99 -13.92 12.81
N LEU A 44 12.41 -12.83 12.28
CA LEU A 44 12.91 -11.47 12.48
C LEU A 44 12.95 -11.10 13.96
N LEU A 45 11.88 -11.37 14.66
CA LEU A 45 11.77 -11.07 16.07
C LEU A 45 12.75 -11.92 16.88
N ALA A 46 12.75 -13.23 16.71
CA ALA A 46 13.62 -14.15 17.44
C ALA A 46 15.10 -13.90 17.15
N GLY A 47 15.48 -13.75 15.88
CA GLY A 47 16.86 -13.45 15.48
C GLY A 47 17.32 -12.09 15.97
N GLY A 48 16.47 -11.06 15.85
CA GLY A 48 16.76 -9.71 16.32
C GLY A 48 16.92 -9.64 17.83
N LEU A 49 16.05 -10.31 18.59
CA LEU A 49 16.13 -10.41 20.04
C LEU A 49 17.42 -11.08 20.51
N THR A 50 17.78 -12.18 19.84
CA THR A 50 19.03 -12.87 20.14
C THR A 50 20.24 -11.97 19.84
N ALA A 51 20.22 -11.21 18.75
CA ALA A 51 21.27 -10.25 18.41
C ALA A 51 21.37 -9.11 19.44
N ILE A 52 20.24 -8.56 19.86
CA ILE A 52 20.18 -7.53 20.91
C ILE A 52 20.73 -8.05 22.24
N HIS A 53 20.55 -9.32 22.55
CA HIS A 53 21.09 -9.92 23.76
C HIS A 53 22.60 -10.12 23.72
N VAL A 54 23.13 -10.54 22.59
CA VAL A 54 24.54 -11.00 22.48
C VAL A 54 25.50 -9.84 22.16
N LEU A 55 25.02 -8.80 21.45
CA LEU A 55 25.88 -7.73 20.96
C LEU A 55 25.98 -6.57 21.98
N PRO A 56 27.15 -5.92 22.11
CA PRO A 56 27.33 -4.79 23.01
C PRO A 56 26.47 -3.60 22.58
N PHE A 57 26.01 -2.81 23.54
CA PHE A 57 25.19 -1.62 23.32
C PHE A 57 26.06 -0.36 23.43
N GLY A 58 25.95 0.54 22.47
CA GLY A 58 26.55 1.86 22.54
C GLY A 58 25.72 2.83 23.38
N ARG A 59 26.11 4.10 23.43
CA ARG A 59 25.38 5.13 24.17
C ARG A 59 23.97 5.31 23.61
N TRP A 60 23.00 5.46 24.51
CA TRP A 60 21.63 5.77 24.15
C TRP A 60 21.54 7.18 23.56
N THR A 61 20.84 7.34 22.45
CA THR A 61 20.71 8.62 21.75
C THR A 61 19.27 9.12 21.72
N VAL A 62 19.08 10.40 21.37
CA VAL A 62 17.73 10.97 21.17
C VAL A 62 16.99 10.24 20.07
N LEU A 63 17.69 9.79 19.03
CA LEU A 63 17.07 9.03 17.93
C LEU A 63 16.52 7.68 18.41
N ASP A 64 17.24 6.98 19.31
CA ASP A 64 16.76 5.72 19.91
C ASP A 64 15.46 5.94 20.69
N THR A 65 15.41 7.05 21.45
CA THR A 65 14.21 7.44 22.20
C THR A 65 13.05 7.72 21.24
N CYS A 66 13.26 8.48 20.17
CA CYS A 66 12.20 8.79 19.20
C CYS A 66 11.65 7.53 18.53
N VAL A 67 12.53 6.63 18.06
CA VAL A 67 12.12 5.37 17.45
C VAL A 67 11.36 4.49 18.43
N GLY A 68 11.83 4.39 19.67
CA GLY A 68 11.13 3.66 20.74
C GLY A 68 9.77 4.24 21.08
N MET A 69 9.67 5.57 21.19
CA MET A 69 8.42 6.26 21.51
C MET A 69 7.37 6.12 20.39
N ILE A 70 7.78 6.17 19.12
CA ILE A 70 6.88 5.92 17.99
C ILE A 70 6.33 4.50 18.07
N THR A 71 7.20 3.49 18.25
CA THR A 71 6.75 2.09 18.37
C THR A 71 5.81 1.91 19.59
N LEU A 72 6.13 2.54 20.72
CA LEU A 72 5.26 2.49 21.90
C LEU A 72 3.90 3.13 21.62
N TYR A 73 3.89 4.29 20.95
CA TYR A 73 2.65 4.96 20.55
C TYR A 73 1.81 4.09 19.61
N ASP A 74 2.44 3.45 18.62
CA ASP A 74 1.77 2.55 17.68
C ASP A 74 1.13 1.35 18.42
N LEU A 75 1.82 0.78 19.40
CA LEU A 75 1.26 -0.30 20.24
C LEU A 75 0.10 0.18 21.12
N VAL A 76 0.23 1.38 21.71
CA VAL A 76 -0.85 1.99 22.52
C VAL A 76 -2.06 2.32 21.65
N SER A 77 -1.86 2.72 20.39
CA SER A 77 -2.96 3.02 19.47
C SER A 77 -3.90 1.85 19.24
N CYS A 78 -3.42 0.61 19.42
CA CYS A 78 -4.25 -0.58 19.34
C CYS A 78 -5.38 -0.64 20.38
N LEU A 79 -5.24 0.10 21.50
CA LEU A 79 -6.20 0.11 22.60
C LEU A 79 -7.44 0.96 22.29
N TYR A 80 -7.29 1.99 21.45
CA TYR A 80 -8.37 2.91 21.09
C TYR A 80 -8.76 2.86 19.61
N ALA A 81 -8.06 2.08 18.82
CA ALA A 81 -8.35 1.95 17.40
C ALA A 81 -9.75 1.35 17.17
N ASP A 82 -10.52 1.97 16.26
CA ASP A 82 -11.86 1.50 15.93
C ASP A 82 -11.83 0.10 15.32
N CYS A 83 -10.79 -0.20 14.53
CA CYS A 83 -10.50 -1.55 14.04
C CYS A 83 -9.20 -2.08 14.65
N PRO A 84 -9.24 -2.86 15.72
CA PRO A 84 -8.06 -3.31 16.43
C PRO A 84 -7.13 -4.22 15.62
N LEU A 85 -7.66 -5.10 14.75
CA LEU A 85 -6.82 -6.04 14.00
C LEU A 85 -5.85 -5.38 13.03
N PRO A 86 -6.26 -4.42 12.16
CA PRO A 86 -5.32 -3.64 11.37
C PRO A 86 -4.32 -2.87 12.22
N ALA A 87 -4.78 -2.30 13.34
CA ALA A 87 -3.90 -1.56 14.24
C ALA A 87 -2.79 -2.45 14.82
N ILE A 88 -3.13 -3.65 15.28
CA ILE A 88 -2.17 -4.64 15.79
C ILE A 88 -1.20 -5.04 14.68
N ARG A 89 -1.70 -5.33 13.47
CA ARG A 89 -0.86 -5.72 12.33
C ARG A 89 0.18 -4.66 11.99
N VAL A 90 -0.24 -3.42 11.81
CA VAL A 90 0.68 -2.33 11.44
C VAL A 90 1.63 -1.98 12.59
N SER A 91 1.16 -2.06 13.85
CA SER A 91 2.02 -1.84 15.02
C SER A 91 3.09 -2.93 15.19
N LEU A 92 2.82 -4.16 14.74
CA LEU A 92 3.84 -5.20 14.67
C LEU A 92 4.96 -4.83 13.68
N TYR A 93 4.65 -4.16 12.57
CA TYR A 93 5.69 -3.69 11.65
C TYR A 93 6.61 -2.68 12.30
N SER A 94 6.06 -1.75 13.10
CA SER A 94 6.86 -0.82 13.90
C SER A 94 7.75 -1.55 14.90
N LEU A 95 7.25 -2.62 15.54
CA LEU A 95 8.04 -3.44 16.47
C LEU A 95 9.17 -4.18 15.75
N TYR A 96 8.91 -4.76 14.58
CA TYR A 96 9.95 -5.41 13.78
C TYR A 96 11.01 -4.42 13.32
N ALA A 97 10.59 -3.23 12.89
CA ALA A 97 11.50 -2.17 12.49
C ALA A 97 12.37 -1.70 13.66
N LEU A 98 11.79 -1.57 14.87
CA LEU A 98 12.52 -1.25 16.09
C LEU A 98 13.59 -2.31 16.41
N VAL A 99 13.22 -3.59 16.37
CA VAL A 99 14.14 -4.70 16.62
C VAL A 99 15.26 -4.71 15.58
N ALA A 100 14.92 -4.52 14.30
CA ALA A 100 15.89 -4.44 13.23
C ALA A 100 16.83 -3.23 13.39
N TYR A 101 16.30 -2.07 13.79
CA TYR A 101 17.08 -0.88 14.08
C TYR A 101 18.17 -1.14 15.13
N PHE A 102 17.79 -1.67 16.28
CA PHE A 102 18.75 -1.97 17.35
C PHE A 102 19.72 -3.09 16.97
N THR A 103 19.25 -4.12 16.27
CA THR A 103 20.10 -5.20 15.77
C THR A 103 21.17 -4.65 14.81
N PHE A 104 20.76 -3.83 13.84
CA PHE A 104 21.66 -3.27 12.85
C PHE A 104 22.64 -2.26 13.46
N ARG A 105 22.18 -1.44 14.40
CA ARG A 105 23.02 -0.50 15.13
C ARG A 105 24.17 -1.23 15.84
N ARG A 106 23.86 -2.37 16.47
CA ARG A 106 24.86 -3.20 17.14
C ARG A 106 25.78 -3.95 16.20
N LEU A 107 25.22 -4.52 15.12
CA LEU A 107 26.02 -5.19 14.08
C LEU A 107 26.97 -4.23 13.38
N SER A 108 26.52 -2.98 13.13
CA SER A 108 27.36 -1.98 12.46
C SER A 108 28.56 -1.52 13.29
N ALA A 109 28.49 -1.68 14.61
CA ALA A 109 29.64 -1.45 15.49
C ALA A 109 30.70 -2.55 15.40
N TRP A 110 30.38 -3.69 14.80
CA TRP A 110 31.30 -4.82 14.67
C TRP A 110 31.76 -5.04 13.23
N GLN A 111 32.97 -4.62 12.93
CA GLN A 111 33.54 -4.58 11.57
C GLN A 111 33.41 -5.87 10.74
N PRO A 112 33.67 -7.10 11.26
CA PRO A 112 33.51 -8.32 10.46
C PRO A 112 32.09 -8.56 10.00
N ALA A 113 31.11 -8.39 10.90
CA ALA A 113 29.69 -8.56 10.59
C ALA A 113 29.20 -7.48 9.61
N GLU A 114 29.59 -6.22 9.82
CA GLU A 114 29.29 -5.12 8.90
C GLU A 114 29.75 -5.41 7.48
N ARG A 115 30.97 -5.92 7.30
CA ARG A 115 31.50 -6.24 5.96
C ARG A 115 30.67 -7.31 5.25
N ILE A 116 30.23 -8.34 5.97
CA ILE A 116 29.40 -9.42 5.41
C ILE A 116 28.03 -8.88 5.03
N VAL A 117 27.35 -8.19 5.95
CA VAL A 117 26.02 -7.63 5.72
C VAL A 117 26.05 -6.64 4.56
N ARG A 118 27.04 -5.76 4.51
CA ARG A 118 27.16 -4.76 3.45
C ARG A 118 27.41 -5.38 2.09
N SER A 119 28.40 -6.30 2.00
CA SER A 119 28.71 -6.96 0.72
C SER A 119 27.57 -7.83 0.23
N GLY A 120 26.91 -8.57 1.13
CA GLY A 120 25.76 -9.39 0.78
C GLY A 120 24.56 -8.56 0.36
N SER A 121 24.30 -7.45 1.06
CA SER A 121 23.22 -6.51 0.67
C SER A 121 23.49 -5.88 -0.70
N ASP A 122 24.73 -5.47 -1.01
CA ASP A 122 25.10 -4.96 -2.34
C ASP A 122 24.78 -5.99 -3.43
N VAL A 123 25.08 -7.26 -3.20
CA VAL A 123 24.80 -8.35 -4.16
C VAL A 123 23.28 -8.55 -4.32
N LEU A 124 22.54 -8.65 -3.21
CA LEU A 124 21.09 -8.86 -3.24
C LEU A 124 20.36 -7.70 -3.93
N MET A 125 20.74 -6.47 -3.61
CA MET A 125 20.18 -5.27 -4.25
C MET A 125 20.54 -5.23 -5.73
N GLY A 126 21.75 -5.61 -6.09
CA GLY A 126 22.18 -5.71 -7.48
C GLY A 126 21.35 -6.75 -8.26
N ILE A 127 21.14 -7.92 -7.70
CA ILE A 127 20.27 -8.95 -8.29
C ILE A 127 18.84 -8.41 -8.47
N ALA A 128 18.26 -7.79 -7.44
CA ALA A 128 16.91 -7.25 -7.50
C ALA A 128 16.77 -6.19 -8.61
N VAL A 129 17.73 -5.27 -8.72
CA VAL A 129 17.74 -4.23 -9.76
C VAL A 129 17.88 -4.83 -11.16
N VAL A 130 18.80 -5.78 -11.34
CA VAL A 130 19.00 -6.45 -12.64
C VAL A 130 17.74 -7.23 -13.05
N LEU A 131 17.14 -7.99 -12.13
CA LEU A 131 15.90 -8.72 -12.40
C LEU A 131 14.75 -7.77 -12.75
N ALA A 132 14.64 -6.62 -12.07
CA ALA A 132 13.63 -5.62 -12.40
C ALA A 132 13.83 -5.02 -13.80
N ILE A 133 15.07 -4.70 -14.18
CA ILE A 133 15.38 -4.18 -15.53
C ILE A 133 15.07 -5.24 -16.59
N LEU A 134 15.51 -6.48 -16.40
CA LEU A 134 15.23 -7.57 -17.34
C LEU A 134 13.73 -7.83 -17.46
N SER A 135 13.02 -7.92 -16.34
CA SER A 135 11.57 -8.11 -16.33
C SER A 135 10.83 -6.97 -17.03
N PHE A 136 11.34 -5.74 -16.93
CA PHE A 136 10.79 -4.60 -17.68
C PHE A 136 10.85 -4.82 -19.19
N PHE A 137 12.00 -5.19 -19.73
CA PHE A 137 12.14 -5.37 -21.17
C PHE A 137 11.33 -6.56 -21.69
N VAL A 138 11.27 -7.67 -20.95
CA VAL A 138 10.41 -8.81 -21.26
C VAL A 138 8.95 -8.40 -21.27
N PHE A 139 8.50 -7.69 -20.23
CA PHE A 139 7.11 -7.22 -20.14
C PHE A 139 6.79 -6.24 -21.28
N ARG A 140 7.67 -5.27 -21.55
CA ARG A 140 7.49 -4.32 -22.66
C ARG A 140 7.39 -5.02 -24.01
N SER A 141 8.21 -6.01 -24.26
CA SER A 141 8.15 -6.80 -25.48
C SER A 141 6.81 -7.53 -25.61
N SER A 142 6.32 -8.14 -24.54
CA SER A 142 5.02 -8.82 -24.50
C SER A 142 3.85 -7.86 -24.72
N VAL A 143 3.89 -6.68 -24.10
CA VAL A 143 2.88 -5.61 -24.29
C VAL A 143 2.80 -5.15 -25.74
N LEU A 144 3.95 -4.96 -26.38
CA LEU A 144 4.01 -4.60 -27.80
C LEU A 144 3.53 -5.76 -28.68
N GLY A 145 3.88 -7.01 -28.34
CA GLY A 145 3.49 -8.21 -29.06
C GLY A 145 1.99 -8.43 -29.12
N VAL A 146 1.25 -8.10 -28.06
CA VAL A 146 -0.22 -8.19 -28.03
C VAL A 146 -0.92 -6.91 -28.56
N GLY A 147 -0.16 -5.95 -29.10
CA GLY A 147 -0.72 -4.78 -29.80
C GLY A 147 -1.21 -3.64 -28.89
N PHE A 148 -0.62 -3.44 -27.71
CA PHE A 148 -0.82 -2.19 -26.99
C PHE A 148 -0.11 -1.03 -27.69
N GLU A 149 -0.87 -0.04 -28.16
CA GLU A 149 -0.34 1.09 -28.93
C GLU A 149 0.46 2.07 -28.07
N ASP A 150 -0.02 2.36 -26.87
CA ASP A 150 0.62 3.27 -25.93
C ASP A 150 1.29 2.51 -24.80
N THR A 151 2.58 2.27 -24.98
CA THR A 151 3.39 1.53 -24.00
C THR A 151 3.68 2.33 -22.71
N TYR A 152 3.36 3.64 -22.66
CA TYR A 152 3.51 4.41 -21.42
C TYR A 152 2.58 3.90 -20.33
N HIS A 153 1.38 3.51 -20.69
CA HIS A 153 0.38 3.02 -19.75
C HIS A 153 0.76 1.68 -19.10
N PHE A 154 1.73 0.94 -19.67
CA PHE A 154 2.18 -0.34 -19.09
C PHE A 154 2.66 -0.21 -17.64
N ARG A 155 3.08 0.96 -17.18
CA ARG A 155 3.47 1.21 -15.78
C ARG A 155 2.39 0.83 -14.77
N PHE A 156 1.12 0.85 -15.15
CA PHE A 156 0.01 0.43 -14.29
C PHE A 156 -0.08 -1.08 -14.16
N LEU A 157 0.47 -1.79 -15.15
CA LEU A 157 0.40 -3.24 -15.30
C LEU A 157 1.69 -3.90 -14.82
N PHE A 158 2.82 -3.23 -15.00
CA PHE A 158 4.13 -3.74 -14.63
C PHE A 158 4.29 -3.79 -13.12
N ARG A 159 4.58 -4.99 -12.61
CA ARG A 159 4.76 -5.28 -11.18
C ARG A 159 6.16 -5.85 -10.93
N PRO A 160 7.23 -5.02 -10.93
CA PRO A 160 8.58 -5.51 -10.73
C PRO A 160 8.69 -6.20 -9.36
N LEU A 161 9.07 -7.46 -9.35
CA LEU A 161 9.11 -8.32 -8.15
C LEU A 161 7.80 -8.34 -7.34
N GLY A 162 6.66 -8.09 -7.99
CA GLY A 162 5.34 -8.04 -7.37
C GLY A 162 4.92 -6.67 -6.85
N TYR A 163 5.81 -5.70 -6.71
CA TYR A 163 5.50 -4.36 -6.22
C TYR A 163 4.82 -3.49 -7.28
N ILE A 164 3.91 -2.63 -6.88
CA ILE A 164 3.46 -1.53 -7.75
C ILE A 164 4.63 -0.59 -8.04
N THR A 165 4.69 -0.04 -9.27
CA THR A 165 5.83 0.77 -9.72
C THR A 165 6.15 1.96 -8.82
N ASN A 166 5.15 2.57 -8.20
CA ASN A 166 5.37 3.68 -7.28
C ASN A 166 6.11 3.26 -6.01
N VAL A 167 5.69 2.14 -5.38
CA VAL A 167 6.37 1.55 -4.21
C VAL A 167 7.76 1.05 -4.60
N TRP A 168 7.86 0.37 -5.74
CA TRP A 168 9.15 -0.09 -6.25
C TRP A 168 10.16 1.05 -6.44
N SER A 169 9.68 2.20 -6.92
CA SER A 169 10.55 3.38 -7.08
C SER A 169 11.07 3.94 -5.75
N GLU A 170 10.34 3.79 -4.65
CA GLU A 170 10.84 4.15 -3.32
C GLU A 170 11.89 3.16 -2.82
N ILE A 171 11.67 1.86 -3.03
CA ILE A 171 12.69 0.83 -2.76
C ILE A 171 13.97 1.14 -3.55
N LEU A 172 13.85 1.51 -4.81
CA LEU A 172 15.00 1.89 -5.65
C LEU A 172 15.73 3.14 -5.15
N LEU A 173 15.02 4.13 -4.62
CA LEU A 173 15.66 5.32 -4.01
C LEU A 173 16.46 4.93 -2.74
N LEU A 174 15.95 4.00 -1.94
CA LEU A 174 16.70 3.45 -0.80
C LEU A 174 17.91 2.65 -1.26
N ILE A 175 17.75 1.80 -2.28
CA ILE A 175 18.85 1.05 -2.89
C ILE A 175 19.91 2.02 -3.45
N LEU A 176 19.50 3.13 -4.08
CA LEU A 176 20.41 4.16 -4.58
C LEU A 176 21.26 4.75 -3.46
N GLY A 177 20.63 5.13 -2.35
CA GLY A 177 21.37 5.61 -1.18
C GLY A 177 22.35 4.57 -0.64
N TRP A 178 21.91 3.34 -0.51
CA TRP A 178 22.74 2.24 -0.02
C TRP A 178 23.93 1.94 -0.95
N THR A 179 23.69 1.88 -2.26
CA THR A 179 24.76 1.63 -3.25
C THR A 179 25.75 2.79 -3.34
N CYS A 180 25.30 4.03 -3.11
CA CYS A 180 26.19 5.19 -3.00
C CYS A 180 27.11 5.12 -1.77
N LEU A 181 26.71 4.46 -0.68
CA LEU A 181 27.58 4.22 0.48
C LEU A 181 28.72 3.24 0.15
N SER A 182 28.55 2.37 -0.84
CA SER A 182 29.58 1.38 -1.21
C SER A 182 30.84 2.06 -1.77
N ARG A 183 32.01 1.59 -1.32
CA ARG A 183 33.32 2.03 -1.79
C ARG A 183 33.96 1.03 -2.77
N ARG A 184 33.23 -0.01 -3.17
CA ARG A 184 33.70 -1.06 -4.06
C ARG A 184 33.84 -0.54 -5.50
N ARG A 185 34.71 -1.16 -6.29
CA ARG A 185 34.95 -0.79 -7.70
C ARG A 185 33.68 -0.93 -8.54
N TYR A 186 32.83 -1.92 -8.24
CA TYR A 186 31.57 -2.15 -8.94
C TYR A 186 30.45 -1.19 -8.52
N ALA A 187 30.63 -0.38 -7.48
CA ALA A 187 29.58 0.52 -6.97
C ALA A 187 29.06 1.48 -8.04
N MET A 188 29.91 1.93 -8.97
CA MET A 188 29.48 2.79 -10.06
C MET A 188 28.47 2.08 -10.98
N VAL A 189 28.71 0.82 -11.30
CA VAL A 189 27.80 0.02 -12.12
C VAL A 189 26.46 -0.16 -11.41
N LEU A 190 26.48 -0.46 -10.10
CA LEU A 190 25.24 -0.58 -9.31
C LEU A 190 24.45 0.73 -9.28
N VAL A 191 25.11 1.87 -9.16
CA VAL A 191 24.45 3.19 -9.17
C VAL A 191 23.85 3.48 -10.55
N ILE A 192 24.54 3.16 -11.65
CA ILE A 192 24.00 3.28 -13.02
C ILE A 192 22.75 2.40 -13.19
N LEU A 193 22.84 1.12 -12.82
CA LEU A 193 21.72 0.18 -12.92
C LEU A 193 20.52 0.64 -12.07
N THR A 194 20.79 1.16 -10.86
CA THR A 194 19.72 1.64 -9.98
C THR A 194 19.02 2.86 -10.56
N PHE A 195 19.77 3.86 -11.07
CA PHE A 195 19.17 4.99 -11.78
C PHE A 195 18.39 4.54 -13.02
N THR A 196 18.94 3.58 -13.78
CA THR A 196 18.23 3.01 -14.94
C THR A 196 16.90 2.40 -14.52
N ALA A 197 16.87 1.61 -13.46
CA ALA A 197 15.63 1.02 -12.93
C ALA A 197 14.65 2.10 -12.42
N ILE A 198 15.15 3.16 -11.76
CA ILE A 198 14.32 4.30 -11.34
C ILE A 198 13.67 4.97 -12.55
N PHE A 199 14.43 5.27 -13.60
CA PHE A 199 13.90 5.94 -14.80
C PHE A 199 12.97 5.01 -15.58
N LEU A 200 13.22 3.70 -15.63
CA LEU A 200 12.32 2.71 -16.23
C LEU A 200 11.02 2.51 -15.44
N SER A 201 10.93 2.99 -14.20
CA SER A 201 9.66 2.97 -13.46
C SER A 201 8.62 3.96 -14.01
N PHE A 202 9.05 4.94 -14.80
CA PHE A 202 8.23 6.07 -15.32
C PHE A 202 7.35 6.72 -14.26
N SER A 203 7.80 6.72 -13.01
CA SER A 203 7.13 7.38 -11.89
C SER A 203 7.56 8.85 -11.82
N ARG A 204 6.61 9.77 -12.03
CA ARG A 204 6.86 11.22 -11.94
C ARG A 204 7.46 11.63 -10.60
N GLY A 205 6.90 11.07 -9.50
CA GLY A 205 7.40 11.31 -8.15
C GLY A 205 8.84 10.82 -7.96
N ALA A 206 9.21 9.67 -8.57
CA ALA A 206 10.56 9.15 -8.52
C ALA A 206 11.57 10.01 -9.32
N TYR A 207 11.13 10.60 -10.43
CA TYR A 207 11.97 11.53 -11.21
C TYR A 207 12.26 12.80 -10.41
N ILE A 208 11.23 13.37 -9.77
CA ILE A 208 11.39 14.55 -8.90
C ILE A 208 12.31 14.21 -7.73
N ALA A 209 12.08 13.08 -7.05
CA ALA A 209 12.92 12.63 -5.93
C ALA A 209 14.37 12.38 -6.34
N SER A 210 14.59 11.79 -7.51
CA SER A 210 15.94 11.62 -8.07
C SER A 210 16.61 12.95 -8.38
N GLY A 211 15.85 13.93 -8.89
CA GLY A 211 16.34 15.29 -9.06
C GLY A 211 16.77 15.95 -7.74
N ILE A 212 15.96 15.81 -6.70
CA ILE A 212 16.27 16.28 -5.34
C ILE A 212 17.52 15.58 -4.80
N PHE A 213 17.63 14.24 -4.98
CA PHE A 213 18.84 13.50 -4.61
C PHE A 213 20.09 14.03 -5.34
N LEU A 214 19.97 14.28 -6.66
CA LEU A 214 21.09 14.84 -7.46
C LEU A 214 21.47 16.25 -7.00
N ILE A 215 20.52 17.14 -6.81
CA ILE A 215 20.78 18.52 -6.34
C ILE A 215 21.44 18.48 -4.97
N GLY A 216 20.89 17.69 -4.02
CA GLY A 216 21.49 17.52 -2.71
C GLY A 216 22.91 16.93 -2.79
N SER A 217 23.11 15.92 -3.63
CA SER A 217 24.43 15.31 -3.87
C SER A 217 25.45 16.31 -4.41
N MET A 218 25.03 17.16 -5.37
CA MET A 218 25.88 18.21 -5.91
C MET A 218 26.22 19.29 -4.88
N ALA A 219 25.30 19.57 -3.96
CA ALA A 219 25.54 20.56 -2.91
C ALA A 219 26.53 20.04 -1.84
N VAL A 220 26.31 18.83 -1.31
CA VAL A 220 26.95 18.41 -0.06
C VAL A 220 28.00 17.29 -0.17
N MET A 221 28.00 16.47 -1.24
CA MET A 221 28.92 15.33 -1.35
C MET A 221 30.36 15.74 -1.71
N HIS A 222 31.31 14.82 -1.56
CA HIS A 222 32.68 15.01 -2.01
C HIS A 222 32.83 14.93 -3.53
N LYS A 223 33.83 15.54 -4.13
CA LYS A 223 34.05 15.62 -5.59
C LYS A 223 33.93 14.25 -6.29
N ALA A 224 34.55 13.21 -5.73
CA ALA A 224 34.51 11.85 -6.31
C ALA A 224 33.09 11.26 -6.32
N ASP A 225 32.32 11.44 -5.22
CA ASP A 225 30.96 10.97 -5.14
C ASP A 225 30.02 11.80 -6.04
N LYS A 226 30.22 13.12 -6.12
CA LYS A 226 29.50 13.99 -7.06
C LYS A 226 29.65 13.51 -8.50
N PHE A 227 30.89 13.27 -8.92
CA PHE A 227 31.17 12.78 -10.27
C PHE A 227 30.51 11.43 -10.51
N ARG A 228 30.66 10.49 -9.57
CA ARG A 228 30.06 9.15 -9.68
C ARG A 228 28.53 9.21 -9.82
N VAL A 229 27.85 9.98 -8.97
CA VAL A 229 26.39 10.10 -8.97
C VAL A 229 25.90 10.80 -10.25
N LEU A 230 26.52 11.92 -10.62
CA LEU A 230 26.14 12.67 -11.81
C LEU A 230 26.36 11.85 -13.09
N PHE A 231 27.54 11.26 -13.24
CA PHE A 231 27.84 10.44 -14.41
C PHE A 231 26.89 9.25 -14.52
N SER A 232 26.61 8.57 -13.38
CA SER A 232 25.68 7.44 -13.36
C SER A 232 24.26 7.85 -13.74
N ALA A 233 23.79 8.98 -13.26
CA ALA A 233 22.48 9.49 -13.61
C ALA A 233 22.38 9.87 -15.09
N LEU A 234 23.39 10.54 -15.65
CA LEU A 234 23.44 10.90 -17.07
C LEU A 234 23.53 9.66 -17.97
N ALA A 235 24.34 8.66 -17.61
CA ALA A 235 24.45 7.41 -18.35
C ALA A 235 23.11 6.65 -18.36
N ALA A 236 22.45 6.54 -17.20
CA ALA A 236 21.13 5.92 -17.10
C ALA A 236 20.06 6.68 -17.89
N LEU A 237 20.09 8.01 -17.82
CA LEU A 237 19.18 8.88 -18.57
C LEU A 237 19.35 8.69 -20.09
N ALA A 238 20.59 8.69 -20.58
CA ALA A 238 20.90 8.44 -21.98
C ALA A 238 20.38 7.05 -22.42
N LEU A 239 20.63 6.02 -21.62
CA LEU A 239 20.16 4.66 -21.91
C LEU A 239 18.64 4.59 -22.03
N VAL A 240 17.90 5.15 -21.06
CA VAL A 240 16.43 5.11 -21.06
C VAL A 240 15.85 5.97 -22.19
N THR A 241 16.46 7.11 -22.49
CA THR A 241 16.03 7.97 -23.61
C THR A 241 16.18 7.27 -24.97
N VAL A 242 17.24 6.46 -25.13
CA VAL A 242 17.45 5.67 -26.36
C VAL A 242 16.50 4.48 -26.43
N CYS A 243 16.35 3.74 -25.33
CA CYS A 243 15.54 2.50 -25.31
C CYS A 243 14.02 2.75 -25.29
N CYS A 244 13.57 3.82 -24.63
CA CYS A 244 12.16 4.11 -24.38
C CYS A 244 11.83 5.59 -24.58
N PRO A 245 12.03 6.17 -25.79
CA PRO A 245 11.94 7.61 -26.02
C PRO A 245 10.51 8.15 -25.85
N LYS A 246 9.48 7.39 -26.23
CA LYS A 246 8.07 7.82 -26.11
C LYS A 246 7.66 7.91 -24.65
N GLU A 247 7.87 6.82 -23.92
CA GLU A 247 7.53 6.69 -22.50
C GLU A 247 8.24 7.74 -21.65
N PHE A 248 9.51 7.97 -21.95
CA PHE A 248 10.31 8.97 -21.26
C PHE A 248 9.78 10.40 -21.48
N ARG A 249 9.51 10.80 -22.74
CA ARG A 249 8.94 12.11 -23.07
C ARG A 249 7.59 12.32 -22.40
N THR A 250 6.70 11.32 -22.44
CA THR A 250 5.37 11.39 -21.81
C THR A 250 5.48 11.54 -20.29
N THR A 251 6.47 10.90 -19.66
CA THR A 251 6.70 11.07 -18.22
C THR A 251 7.17 12.48 -17.87
N LEU A 252 8.09 13.06 -18.68
CA LEU A 252 8.61 14.40 -18.47
C LEU A 252 7.54 15.50 -18.74
N ALA A 253 6.64 15.25 -19.68
CA ALA A 253 5.62 16.23 -20.08
C ALA A 253 4.53 16.47 -19.02
N MET A 254 4.61 15.86 -17.86
CA MET A 254 3.74 16.01 -16.70
C MET A 254 2.29 16.42 -17.00
N ASN A 255 1.29 15.65 -16.54
CA ASN A 255 -0.14 15.93 -16.80
C ASN A 255 -0.52 16.05 -18.31
N SER A 256 0.28 15.50 -19.20
CA SER A 256 0.02 15.51 -20.64
C SER A 256 -1.08 14.52 -21.07
N THR A 257 -1.38 13.54 -20.24
CA THR A 257 -2.42 12.55 -20.50
C THR A 257 -3.57 12.64 -19.51
N VAL A 258 -4.77 12.23 -19.93
CA VAL A 258 -5.97 12.21 -19.05
C VAL A 258 -5.71 11.35 -17.80
N SER A 259 -5.05 10.21 -17.96
CA SER A 259 -4.67 9.34 -16.83
C SER A 259 -3.74 10.04 -15.82
N GLN A 260 -2.81 10.87 -16.30
CA GLN A 260 -1.94 11.65 -15.41
C GLN A 260 -2.69 12.73 -14.66
N GLN A 261 -3.63 13.42 -15.34
CA GLN A 261 -4.48 14.45 -14.74
C GLN A 261 -5.38 13.85 -13.66
N GLN A 262 -6.07 12.74 -13.96
CA GLN A 262 -6.91 12.03 -13.01
C GLN A 262 -6.12 11.49 -11.80
N SER A 263 -4.91 10.99 -12.02
CA SER A 263 -4.03 10.57 -10.91
C SER A 263 -3.60 11.74 -10.01
N THR A 264 -3.48 12.94 -10.55
CA THR A 264 -3.16 14.14 -9.75
C THR A 264 -4.39 14.60 -8.98
N GLU A 265 -5.53 14.67 -9.65
CA GLU A 265 -6.80 15.06 -9.05
C GLU A 265 -7.24 14.13 -7.92
N SER A 266 -7.11 12.82 -8.11
CA SER A 266 -7.45 11.83 -7.06
C SER A 266 -6.62 12.00 -5.79
N ARG A 267 -5.38 12.48 -5.89
CA ARG A 267 -4.54 12.79 -4.72
C ARG A 267 -4.98 14.06 -4.01
N ILE A 268 -5.39 15.08 -4.74
CA ILE A 268 -5.93 16.31 -4.17
C ILE A 268 -7.21 15.98 -3.40
N GLN A 269 -8.15 15.29 -4.06
CA GLN A 269 -9.40 14.85 -3.43
C GLN A 269 -9.15 13.93 -2.22
N GLY A 270 -8.18 13.01 -2.31
CA GLY A 270 -7.77 12.16 -1.19
C GLY A 270 -7.21 12.96 -0.01
N THR A 271 -6.47 14.05 -0.28
CA THR A 271 -5.94 14.92 0.78
C THR A 271 -7.06 15.73 1.45
N GLU A 272 -8.02 16.24 0.68
CA GLU A 272 -9.19 16.93 1.20
C GLU A 272 -10.07 16.00 2.05
N ALA A 273 -10.29 14.77 1.58
CA ALA A 273 -11.01 13.76 2.35
C ALA A 273 -10.29 13.43 3.66
N ALA A 274 -8.97 13.21 3.62
CA ALA A 274 -8.16 12.96 4.81
C ALA A 274 -8.21 14.12 5.81
N TRP A 275 -8.21 15.36 5.32
CA TRP A 275 -8.36 16.55 6.16
C TRP A 275 -9.72 16.63 6.83
N THR A 276 -10.79 16.23 6.13
CA THR A 276 -12.14 16.17 6.69
C THR A 276 -12.21 15.12 7.80
N VAL A 277 -11.66 13.93 7.56
CA VAL A 277 -11.61 12.85 8.54
C VAL A 277 -10.77 13.22 9.76
N PHE A 278 -9.61 13.85 9.57
CA PHE A 278 -8.75 14.31 10.67
C PHE A 278 -9.46 15.27 11.63
N LYS A 279 -10.33 16.15 11.13
CA LYS A 279 -11.07 17.12 11.98
C LYS A 279 -12.02 16.47 12.97
N GLU A 280 -12.48 15.25 12.73
CA GLU A 280 -13.37 14.51 13.62
C GLU A 280 -12.63 14.01 14.87
N ARG A 281 -11.36 13.59 14.72
CA ARG A 281 -10.51 13.12 15.84
C ARG A 281 -9.09 13.69 15.77
N PRO A 282 -8.91 14.98 16.05
CA PRO A 282 -7.64 15.65 15.78
C PRO A 282 -6.50 15.28 16.73
N LEU A 283 -6.76 14.83 17.95
CA LEU A 283 -5.72 14.56 18.95
C LEU A 283 -5.10 13.16 18.75
N GLU A 284 -5.89 12.11 18.85
CA GLU A 284 -5.44 10.71 18.84
C GLU A 284 -5.54 10.04 17.47
N GLY A 285 -6.41 10.56 16.58
CA GLY A 285 -6.74 9.93 15.31
C GLY A 285 -7.61 8.67 15.47
N TYR A 286 -7.63 7.82 14.45
CA TYR A 286 -8.44 6.60 14.39
C TYR A 286 -7.67 5.33 14.77
N GLY A 287 -6.42 5.46 15.15
CA GLY A 287 -5.52 4.34 15.43
C GLY A 287 -4.73 3.88 14.21
N ASN A 288 -3.57 3.29 14.49
CA ASN A 288 -2.63 2.83 13.46
C ASN A 288 -3.30 1.83 12.51
N GLY A 289 -3.07 1.93 11.19
CA GLY A 289 -3.67 1.04 10.18
C GLY A 289 -5.16 1.25 9.91
N ASN A 290 -5.80 2.29 10.50
CA ASN A 290 -7.23 2.56 10.36
C ASN A 290 -7.57 3.63 9.32
N TYR A 291 -6.62 4.06 8.49
CA TYR A 291 -6.83 5.11 7.49
C TYR A 291 -8.05 4.86 6.60
N MET A 292 -8.17 3.66 6.07
CA MET A 292 -9.26 3.28 5.17
C MET A 292 -10.61 3.22 5.87
N TYR A 293 -10.62 2.65 7.07
CA TYR A 293 -11.80 2.60 7.91
C TYR A 293 -12.33 4.00 8.21
N ALA A 294 -11.45 4.89 8.62
CA ALA A 294 -11.78 6.27 8.93
C ALA A 294 -12.37 7.00 7.71
N LEU A 295 -11.77 6.83 6.54
CA LEU A 295 -12.30 7.37 5.29
C LEU A 295 -13.70 6.84 4.98
N ASP A 296 -13.91 5.53 5.01
CA ASP A 296 -15.19 4.91 4.70
C ASP A 296 -16.29 5.38 5.66
N THR A 297 -15.97 5.50 6.95
CA THR A 297 -16.93 5.93 7.97
C THR A 297 -17.35 7.38 7.78
N VAL A 298 -16.42 8.28 7.48
CA VAL A 298 -16.68 9.73 7.36
C VAL A 298 -17.19 10.11 5.97
N THR A 299 -16.67 9.50 4.91
CA THR A 299 -17.05 9.83 3.52
C THR A 299 -18.25 9.05 3.00
N GLY A 300 -18.76 8.07 3.75
CA GLY A 300 -19.98 7.33 3.44
C GLY A 300 -19.87 6.33 2.30
N GLN A 301 -18.72 5.73 2.08
CA GLN A 301 -18.55 4.61 1.13
C GLN A 301 -19.05 4.91 -0.29
N ASP A 302 -18.46 5.90 -0.92
CA ASP A 302 -18.80 6.33 -2.28
C ASP A 302 -18.44 5.23 -3.31
N SER A 303 -19.44 4.53 -3.85
CA SER A 303 -19.26 3.48 -4.86
C SER A 303 -18.72 3.97 -6.19
N THR A 304 -18.67 5.29 -6.43
CA THR A 304 -18.10 5.85 -7.66
C THR A 304 -16.60 5.99 -7.62
N LYS A 305 -16.00 5.97 -6.43
CA LYS A 305 -14.57 6.16 -6.26
C LYS A 305 -13.83 4.83 -6.23
N PRO A 306 -12.69 4.73 -6.91
CA PRO A 306 -11.85 3.55 -6.76
C PRO A 306 -11.37 3.48 -5.31
N PHE A 307 -11.40 2.30 -4.77
CA PHE A 307 -10.78 2.04 -3.48
C PHE A 307 -9.27 2.30 -3.57
N THR A 308 -8.74 3.08 -2.66
CA THR A 308 -7.31 3.30 -2.52
C THR A 308 -6.86 2.76 -1.17
N SER A 309 -6.03 1.74 -1.17
CA SER A 309 -5.42 1.20 0.05
C SER A 309 -4.37 2.14 0.64
N MET A 310 -3.93 3.12 -0.12
CA MET A 310 -2.82 4.01 0.24
C MET A 310 -3.27 5.45 0.41
N ALA A 311 -2.80 6.09 1.46
CA ALA A 311 -2.99 7.52 1.67
C ALA A 311 -2.29 8.35 0.58
N PRO A 312 -2.81 9.55 0.24
CA PRO A 312 -2.24 10.42 -0.80
C PRO A 312 -0.81 10.87 -0.49
N ASN A 313 -0.48 10.96 0.80
CA ASN A 313 0.85 11.25 1.33
C ASN A 313 0.94 10.81 2.81
N THR A 314 2.15 10.68 3.31
CA THR A 314 2.39 10.25 4.69
C THR A 314 1.84 11.21 5.73
N LEU A 315 1.88 12.53 5.51
CA LEU A 315 1.34 13.47 6.48
C LEU A 315 -0.17 13.30 6.66
N ALA A 316 -0.92 13.13 5.55
CA ALA A 316 -2.35 12.87 5.59
C ALA A 316 -2.65 11.58 6.37
N ARG A 317 -1.85 10.53 6.15
CA ARG A 317 -1.98 9.28 6.88
C ARG A 317 -1.72 9.44 8.37
N LEU A 318 -0.59 10.05 8.75
CA LEU A 318 -0.23 10.27 10.15
C LEU A 318 -1.30 11.07 10.90
N LEU A 319 -1.84 12.13 10.27
CA LEU A 319 -2.88 12.95 10.88
C LEU A 319 -4.18 12.15 11.09
N VAL A 320 -4.60 11.34 10.12
CA VAL A 320 -5.82 10.54 10.24
C VAL A 320 -5.65 9.40 11.25
N GLU A 321 -4.55 8.65 11.16
CA GLU A 321 -4.36 7.46 12.00
C GLU A 321 -3.90 7.80 13.42
N LYS A 322 -3.01 8.79 13.57
CA LYS A 322 -2.26 9.06 14.81
C LYS A 322 -2.57 10.43 15.42
N GLY A 323 -3.38 11.24 14.74
CA GLY A 323 -3.69 12.60 15.18
C GLY A 323 -2.46 13.50 15.32
N ILE A 324 -2.63 14.62 16.00
CA ILE A 324 -1.52 15.55 16.32
C ILE A 324 -0.52 14.89 17.27
N ALA A 325 -0.99 14.09 18.23
CA ALA A 325 -0.12 13.46 19.23
C ALA A 325 0.92 12.54 18.58
N GLY A 326 0.50 11.58 17.77
CA GLY A 326 1.43 10.70 17.08
C GLY A 326 2.24 11.40 15.99
N THR A 327 1.63 12.31 15.23
CA THR A 327 2.33 13.10 14.21
C THR A 327 3.47 13.94 14.81
N SER A 328 3.28 14.46 16.04
CA SER A 328 4.32 15.20 16.76
C SER A 328 5.55 14.33 17.07
N LEU A 329 5.38 13.04 17.35
CA LEU A 329 6.51 12.11 17.55
C LEU A 329 7.33 11.94 16.28
N TYR A 330 6.68 11.91 15.11
CA TYR A 330 7.38 11.88 13.81
C TYR A 330 8.09 13.20 13.52
N ALA A 331 7.49 14.34 13.88
CA ALA A 331 8.17 15.62 13.81
C ALA A 331 9.44 15.65 14.68
N LEU A 332 9.37 15.12 15.90
CA LEU A 332 10.54 14.97 16.78
C LEU A 332 11.57 14.01 16.18
N LEU A 333 11.16 12.89 15.56
CA LEU A 333 12.06 12.00 14.83
C LEU A 333 12.78 12.74 13.71
N PHE A 334 12.07 13.51 12.88
CA PHE A 334 12.70 14.31 11.82
C PHE A 334 13.69 15.33 12.36
N LEU A 335 13.38 16.00 13.47
CA LEU A 335 14.30 16.92 14.13
C LEU A 335 15.53 16.19 14.68
N ALA A 336 15.36 15.01 15.30
CA ALA A 336 16.45 14.18 15.79
C ALA A 336 17.36 13.71 14.64
N VAL A 337 16.78 13.29 13.51
CA VAL A 337 17.52 12.93 12.30
C VAL A 337 18.28 14.13 11.74
N ALA A 338 17.63 15.27 11.59
CA ALA A 338 18.25 16.50 11.12
C ALA A 338 19.43 16.93 12.02
N ARG A 339 19.26 16.84 13.35
CA ARG A 339 20.32 17.08 14.32
C ARG A 339 21.49 16.10 14.15
N ALA A 340 21.21 14.80 14.03
CA ALA A 340 22.22 13.77 13.83
C ALA A 340 23.01 13.98 12.52
N LEU A 341 22.33 14.31 11.43
CA LEU A 341 22.92 14.65 10.16
C LEU A 341 23.79 15.91 10.26
N TRP A 342 23.32 16.93 10.97
CA TRP A 342 24.07 18.18 11.18
C TRP A 342 25.33 17.97 12.00
N GLN A 343 25.25 17.21 13.09
CA GLN A 343 26.40 16.87 13.92
C GLN A 343 27.46 16.11 13.13
N ARG A 344 27.05 15.22 12.24
CA ARG A 344 27.92 14.36 11.40
C ARG A 344 28.06 14.88 9.97
N ARG A 345 27.77 16.16 9.69
CA ARG A 345 27.79 16.73 8.33
C ARG A 345 29.13 16.67 7.59
N LYS A 346 30.23 16.44 8.31
CA LYS A 346 31.57 16.23 7.73
C LYS A 346 31.80 14.80 7.24
N GLN A 347 31.05 13.83 7.78
CA GLN A 347 31.17 12.42 7.41
C GLN A 347 30.49 12.18 6.04
N ARG A 348 31.16 11.38 5.21
CA ARG A 348 30.69 11.03 3.86
C ARG A 348 29.33 10.32 3.92
N GLU A 349 29.22 9.36 4.81
CA GLU A 349 28.06 8.50 4.99
C GLU A 349 26.82 9.34 5.37
N SER A 350 26.95 10.25 6.31
CA SER A 350 25.86 11.13 6.74
C SER A 350 25.32 12.00 5.63
N ARG A 351 26.18 12.48 4.72
CA ARG A 351 25.75 13.27 3.56
C ARG A 351 24.94 12.43 2.58
N ILE A 352 25.37 11.20 2.30
CA ILE A 352 24.66 10.29 1.41
C ILE A 352 23.30 9.91 2.01
N ILE A 353 23.28 9.54 3.31
CA ILE A 353 22.03 9.21 4.01
C ILE A 353 21.07 10.40 4.01
N GLY A 354 21.58 11.61 4.29
CA GLY A 354 20.78 12.83 4.27
C GLY A 354 20.13 13.09 2.90
N CYS A 355 20.87 12.96 1.81
CA CYS A 355 20.33 13.08 0.45
C CYS A 355 19.26 12.00 0.16
N THR A 356 19.51 10.77 0.62
CA THR A 356 18.57 9.65 0.44
C THR A 356 17.25 9.89 1.18
N LEU A 357 17.33 10.25 2.47
CA LEU A 357 16.15 10.51 3.28
C LEU A 357 15.35 11.73 2.75
N LEU A 358 16.04 12.77 2.27
CA LEU A 358 15.38 13.92 1.64
C LEU A 358 14.64 13.54 0.36
N ALA A 359 15.25 12.69 -0.47
CA ALA A 359 14.63 12.21 -1.70
C ALA A 359 13.41 11.31 -1.41
N LEU A 360 13.52 10.45 -0.40
CA LEU A 360 12.39 9.62 0.06
C LEU A 360 11.25 10.47 0.58
N LEU A 361 11.53 11.43 1.45
CA LEU A 361 10.51 12.34 1.97
C LEU A 361 9.78 13.07 0.84
N ALA A 362 10.52 13.54 -0.16
CA ALA A 362 9.93 14.18 -1.34
C ALA A 362 9.05 13.23 -2.16
N LYS A 363 9.44 11.97 -2.30
CA LYS A 363 8.65 10.95 -2.99
C LYS A 363 7.40 10.59 -2.20
N ASP A 364 7.50 10.45 -0.90
CA ASP A 364 6.45 10.06 0.01
C ASP A 364 5.34 11.14 0.16
N MET A 365 5.66 12.40 -0.15
CA MET A 365 4.66 13.47 -0.32
C MET A 365 3.70 13.24 -1.51
N SER A 366 4.00 12.30 -2.40
CA SER A 366 3.13 11.95 -3.53
C SER A 366 2.35 10.65 -3.32
N GLN A 367 2.68 9.85 -2.32
CA GLN A 367 2.02 8.60 -1.95
C GLN A 367 2.64 8.08 -0.66
N SER A 368 1.86 7.77 0.35
CA SER A 368 2.36 7.13 1.56
C SER A 368 2.69 5.68 1.28
N ALA A 369 3.96 5.29 1.43
CA ALA A 369 4.36 3.90 1.23
C ALA A 369 5.25 3.37 2.34
N TRP A 370 6.07 4.22 2.97
CA TRP A 370 7.08 3.76 3.93
C TRP A 370 6.50 3.13 5.20
N GLU A 371 5.30 3.51 5.63
CA GLU A 371 4.61 2.88 6.76
C GLU A 371 3.68 1.73 6.33
N GLU A 372 3.23 1.73 5.08
CA GLU A 372 2.35 0.68 4.57
C GLU A 372 3.11 -0.55 4.09
N VAL A 373 4.36 -0.37 3.69
CA VAL A 373 5.21 -1.43 3.16
C VAL A 373 6.27 -1.78 4.20
N PRO A 374 6.16 -2.91 4.90
CA PRO A 374 7.06 -3.29 5.99
C PRO A 374 8.53 -3.26 5.60
N PHE A 375 8.83 -3.65 4.35
CA PHE A 375 10.20 -3.63 3.84
C PHE A 375 10.77 -2.20 3.73
N LEU A 376 9.98 -1.22 3.28
CA LEU A 376 10.41 0.18 3.22
C LEU A 376 10.68 0.73 4.62
N MET A 377 9.78 0.48 5.56
CA MET A 377 9.98 0.87 6.95
C MET A 377 11.27 0.26 7.51
N LEU A 378 11.47 -1.05 7.32
CA LEU A 378 12.68 -1.75 7.73
C LEU A 378 13.93 -1.06 7.18
N MET A 379 13.98 -0.78 5.88
CA MET A 379 15.14 -0.18 5.21
C MET A 379 15.42 1.25 5.69
N VAL A 380 14.39 2.05 5.95
CA VAL A 380 14.56 3.40 6.54
C VAL A 380 15.19 3.28 7.92
N TYR A 381 14.69 2.39 8.77
CA TYR A 381 15.25 2.18 10.11
C TYR A 381 16.68 1.65 10.09
N LEU A 382 17.03 0.84 9.08
CA LEU A 382 18.41 0.41 8.87
C LEU A 382 19.35 1.58 8.51
N LEU A 383 18.89 2.51 7.66
CA LEU A 383 19.65 3.73 7.35
C LEU A 383 19.81 4.62 8.59
N LEU A 384 18.77 4.75 9.42
CA LEU A 384 18.84 5.50 10.67
C LEU A 384 19.79 4.84 11.67
N ALA A 385 19.78 3.52 11.76
CA ALA A 385 20.72 2.76 12.59
C ALA A 385 22.17 2.98 12.13
N TYR A 386 22.39 2.97 10.81
CA TYR A 386 23.72 3.22 10.24
C TYR A 386 24.18 4.66 10.48
N LEU A 387 23.28 5.64 10.46
CA LEU A 387 23.58 7.03 10.80
C LEU A 387 24.08 7.17 12.25
N GLN A 388 23.64 6.31 13.17
CA GLN A 388 24.00 6.32 14.58
C GLN A 388 25.25 5.47 14.91
N ARG A 389 25.94 4.97 13.90
CA ARG A 389 27.16 4.21 14.09
C ARG A 389 28.20 5.02 14.86
N GLU A 390 28.64 4.49 16.00
CA GLU A 390 29.72 5.06 16.80
C GLU A 390 31.06 4.58 16.25
N GLU A 391 31.97 5.51 15.99
CA GLU A 391 33.36 5.23 15.72
C GLU A 391 34.11 5.24 17.07
N GLU A 392 34.58 4.09 17.52
CA GLU A 392 35.66 3.93 18.51
C GLU A 392 35.40 4.13 20.02
N GLU A 393 34.21 4.06 20.56
CA GLU A 393 34.08 3.92 22.02
C GLU A 393 33.83 2.45 22.42
N GLU A 394 34.53 1.95 23.48
CA GLU A 394 34.30 0.60 24.03
C GLU A 394 32.81 0.46 24.42
N PRO A 395 32.12 -0.52 23.84
CA PRO A 395 30.68 -0.65 24.07
C PRO A 395 30.39 -1.07 25.52
N GLU A 396 29.52 -0.34 26.16
CA GLU A 396 29.03 -0.65 27.51
C GLU A 396 28.24 -1.97 27.50
N ARG A 397 28.58 -2.92 28.36
CA ARG A 397 27.88 -4.20 28.46
C ARG A 397 26.64 -4.04 29.31
N ILE A 398 25.47 -4.37 28.74
CA ILE A 398 24.24 -4.51 29.54
C ILE A 398 24.38 -5.77 30.42
N PRO A 399 24.13 -5.67 31.74
CA PRO A 399 24.15 -6.83 32.62
C PRO A 399 23.20 -7.93 32.12
N PHE A 400 23.66 -9.18 32.19
CA PHE A 400 22.90 -10.34 31.67
C PHE A 400 21.46 -10.45 32.23
N SER A 401 21.28 -10.09 33.49
CA SER A 401 19.98 -10.13 34.17
C SER A 401 18.94 -9.20 33.55
N ALA A 402 19.31 -7.94 33.24
CA ALA A 402 18.39 -6.99 32.61
C ALA A 402 18.02 -7.38 31.17
N SER A 403 18.99 -7.91 30.40
CA SER A 403 18.74 -8.36 29.04
C SER A 403 17.92 -9.67 29.00
N GLY A 404 18.09 -10.55 29.97
CA GLY A 404 17.28 -11.77 30.10
C GLY A 404 15.79 -11.45 30.34
N TYR A 405 15.50 -10.50 31.24
CA TYR A 405 14.14 -10.02 31.49
C TYR A 405 13.56 -9.29 30.28
N ALA A 406 14.35 -8.49 29.56
CA ALA A 406 13.91 -7.83 28.34
C ALA A 406 13.53 -8.84 27.24
N ILE A 407 14.32 -9.91 27.07
CA ILE A 407 14.04 -10.99 26.11
C ILE A 407 12.79 -11.75 26.50
N ALA A 408 12.66 -12.12 27.78
CA ALA A 408 11.48 -12.82 28.29
C ALA A 408 10.22 -11.94 28.15
N GLY A 409 10.31 -10.65 28.48
CA GLY A 409 9.24 -9.67 28.33
C GLY A 409 8.83 -9.50 26.87
N LEU A 410 9.79 -9.42 25.97
CA LEU A 410 9.52 -9.27 24.54
C LEU A 410 8.97 -10.56 23.92
N ALA A 411 9.47 -11.73 24.32
CA ALA A 411 8.91 -13.03 23.92
C ALA A 411 7.46 -13.18 24.43
N LEU A 412 7.20 -12.79 25.67
CA LEU A 412 5.85 -12.75 26.23
C LEU A 412 4.96 -11.76 25.47
N ALA A 413 5.45 -10.56 25.16
CA ALA A 413 4.74 -9.58 24.35
C ALA A 413 4.43 -10.13 22.96
N THR A 414 5.37 -10.85 22.33
CA THR A 414 5.15 -11.50 21.03
C THR A 414 4.06 -12.56 21.09
N VAL A 415 4.08 -13.40 22.12
CA VAL A 415 3.04 -14.43 22.35
C VAL A 415 1.69 -13.77 22.61
N LEU A 416 1.65 -12.72 23.43
CA LEU A 416 0.43 -11.95 23.69
C LEU A 416 -0.11 -11.32 22.42
N VAL A 417 0.73 -10.61 21.66
CA VAL A 417 0.36 -9.98 20.40
C VAL A 417 -0.12 -11.02 19.37
N TRP A 418 0.53 -12.17 19.30
CA TRP A 418 0.07 -13.28 18.47
C TRP A 418 -1.32 -13.78 18.82
N ASN A 419 -1.63 -13.81 20.12
CA ASN A 419 -2.91 -14.27 20.63
C ASN A 419 -3.96 -13.15 20.74
N ILE A 420 -3.58 -11.86 20.69
CA ILE A 420 -4.52 -10.73 20.76
C ILE A 420 -5.67 -10.86 19.75
N PRO A 421 -5.47 -11.22 18.47
CA PRO A 421 -6.59 -11.40 17.55
C PRO A 421 -7.61 -12.44 18.03
N SER A 422 -7.14 -13.49 18.68
CA SER A 422 -7.99 -14.52 19.28
C SER A 422 -8.69 -14.03 20.54
N MET A 423 -7.98 -13.27 21.36
CA MET A 423 -8.52 -12.66 22.58
C MET A 423 -9.54 -11.56 22.27
N LEU A 424 -9.28 -10.71 21.29
CA LEU A 424 -10.22 -9.67 20.85
C LEU A 424 -11.50 -10.25 20.27
N ARG A 425 -11.44 -11.43 19.64
CA ARG A 425 -12.64 -12.14 19.20
C ARG A 425 -13.51 -12.61 20.36
N THR A 426 -12.90 -12.95 21.48
CA THR A 426 -13.63 -13.37 22.69
C THR A 426 -14.16 -12.17 23.46
N THR A 427 -13.50 -11.00 23.36
CA THR A 427 -13.90 -9.77 24.03
C THR A 427 -14.90 -8.94 23.21
N ASP A 428 -14.78 -8.96 21.87
CA ASP A 428 -15.77 -8.38 20.96
C ASP A 428 -16.49 -9.46 20.15
N PRO A 429 -17.68 -9.87 20.56
CA PRO A 429 -18.44 -10.93 19.91
C PRO A 429 -19.09 -10.50 18.59
N THR A 430 -18.90 -9.27 18.11
CA THR A 430 -19.54 -8.74 16.89
C THR A 430 -19.28 -9.62 15.68
N GLY A 431 -18.04 -10.08 15.47
CA GLY A 431 -17.70 -11.02 14.42
C GLY A 431 -18.48 -12.34 14.53
N THR A 432 -18.63 -12.86 15.73
CA THR A 432 -19.43 -14.07 16.00
C THR A 432 -20.92 -13.84 15.73
N TYR A 433 -21.45 -12.66 16.09
CA TYR A 433 -22.84 -12.33 15.78
C TYR A 433 -23.09 -12.23 14.26
N LEU A 434 -22.14 -11.67 13.50
CA LEU A 434 -22.23 -11.61 12.04
C LEU A 434 -22.20 -13.01 11.40
N GLU A 435 -21.29 -13.88 11.86
CA GLU A 435 -21.24 -15.28 11.41
C GLU A 435 -22.55 -16.03 11.67
N ARG A 436 -23.18 -15.77 12.82
CA ARG A 436 -24.48 -16.35 13.21
C ARG A 436 -25.69 -15.62 12.63
N LYS A 437 -25.47 -14.57 11.82
CA LYS A 437 -26.54 -13.70 11.26
C LYS A 437 -27.40 -13.01 12.33
N GLU A 438 -26.84 -12.79 13.51
CA GLU A 438 -27.49 -12.08 14.63
C GLU A 438 -27.27 -10.57 14.50
N TYR A 439 -27.71 -9.98 13.37
CA TYR A 439 -27.40 -8.61 12.98
C TYR A 439 -27.89 -7.55 13.99
N ARG A 440 -29.01 -7.81 14.68
CA ARG A 440 -29.50 -6.94 15.75
C ARG A 440 -28.50 -6.82 16.89
N LYS A 441 -27.95 -7.93 17.37
CA LYS A 441 -26.95 -7.93 18.45
C LYS A 441 -25.66 -7.25 18.01
N ALA A 442 -25.22 -7.49 16.78
CA ALA A 442 -24.07 -6.84 16.21
C ALA A 442 -24.24 -5.31 16.16
N TRP A 443 -25.37 -4.82 15.65
CA TRP A 443 -25.67 -3.39 15.60
C TRP A 443 -25.82 -2.76 16.98
N MET A 444 -26.50 -3.42 17.93
CA MET A 444 -26.63 -2.91 19.30
C MET A 444 -25.29 -2.71 20.02
N ARG A 445 -24.26 -3.45 19.60
CA ARG A 445 -22.89 -3.30 20.14
C ARG A 445 -22.21 -2.05 19.60
N HIS A 446 -22.48 -1.71 18.35
CA HIS A 446 -21.88 -0.57 17.64
C HIS A 446 -22.96 0.18 16.84
N PRO A 447 -23.81 0.96 17.50
CA PRO A 447 -24.96 1.60 16.89
C PRO A 447 -24.59 2.72 15.91
N GLU A 448 -23.37 3.26 16.02
CA GLU A 448 -22.79 4.25 15.11
C GLU A 448 -22.40 3.66 13.76
N ASP A 449 -22.22 2.34 13.68
CA ASP A 449 -21.80 1.70 12.44
C ASP A 449 -22.94 1.62 11.43
N VAL A 450 -22.76 2.36 10.35
CA VAL A 450 -23.72 2.49 9.26
C VAL A 450 -23.99 1.17 8.57
N GLN A 451 -22.96 0.33 8.45
CA GLN A 451 -23.09 -0.98 7.79
C GLN A 451 -23.87 -1.97 8.64
N LEU A 452 -23.59 -2.03 9.93
CA LEU A 452 -24.37 -2.89 10.81
C LEU A 452 -25.82 -2.43 10.87
N ARG A 453 -26.06 -1.13 10.83
CA ARG A 453 -27.39 -0.56 10.68
C ARG A 453 -28.07 -1.03 9.41
N TYR A 454 -27.33 -1.03 8.29
CA TYR A 454 -27.82 -1.55 7.01
C TYR A 454 -28.14 -3.05 7.10
N LEU A 455 -27.20 -3.86 7.61
CA LEU A 455 -27.40 -5.31 7.74
C LEU A 455 -28.60 -5.64 8.64
N TYR A 456 -28.75 -4.94 9.75
CA TYR A 456 -29.90 -5.09 10.64
C TYR A 456 -31.19 -4.71 9.93
N ALA A 457 -31.23 -3.54 9.30
CA ALA A 457 -32.44 -3.07 8.60
C ALA A 457 -32.83 -3.99 7.45
N SER A 458 -31.87 -4.37 6.58
CA SER A 458 -32.15 -5.15 5.37
C SER A 458 -32.35 -6.65 5.60
N ARG A 459 -31.78 -7.23 6.65
CA ARG A 459 -31.80 -8.68 6.87
C ARG A 459 -32.73 -9.13 7.99
N THR A 460 -32.94 -8.30 9.01
CA THR A 460 -33.75 -8.64 10.18
C THR A 460 -35.03 -7.78 10.25
N LEU A 461 -34.86 -6.47 10.32
CA LEU A 461 -35.94 -5.54 10.59
C LEU A 461 -37.01 -5.52 9.48
N VAL A 462 -36.61 -5.79 8.23
CA VAL A 462 -37.55 -5.95 7.10
C VAL A 462 -38.64 -7.00 7.38
N LYS A 463 -38.34 -8.02 8.19
CA LYS A 463 -39.27 -9.08 8.56
C LYS A 463 -40.05 -8.77 9.84
N GLU A 464 -39.40 -8.11 10.80
CA GLU A 464 -39.93 -7.81 12.12
C GLU A 464 -40.81 -6.54 12.11
N ASN A 465 -40.30 -5.45 11.52
CA ASN A 465 -40.95 -4.16 11.44
C ASN A 465 -40.63 -3.48 10.08
N PRO A 466 -41.36 -3.82 9.02
CA PRO A 466 -41.10 -3.31 7.67
C PRO A 466 -41.12 -1.78 7.55
N ALA A 467 -41.96 -1.08 8.33
CA ALA A 467 -42.08 0.38 8.26
C ALA A 467 -40.82 1.07 8.81
N GLU A 468 -40.28 0.56 9.91
CA GLU A 468 -39.02 1.05 10.49
C GLU A 468 -37.83 0.75 9.58
N ALA A 469 -37.77 -0.47 9.00
CA ALA A 469 -36.79 -0.85 8.02
C ALA A 469 -36.76 0.11 6.82
N ASP A 470 -37.95 0.43 6.28
CA ASP A 470 -38.11 1.37 5.17
C ASP A 470 -37.58 2.78 5.53
N SER A 471 -37.86 3.24 6.75
CA SER A 471 -37.37 4.53 7.24
C SER A 471 -35.84 4.56 7.30
N ILE A 472 -35.23 3.51 7.85
CA ILE A 472 -33.76 3.40 7.97
C ILE A 472 -33.12 3.29 6.58
N LEU A 473 -33.62 2.43 5.71
CA LEU A 473 -33.09 2.24 4.36
C LEU A 473 -33.23 3.49 3.50
N ARG A 474 -34.35 4.21 3.62
CA ARG A 474 -34.53 5.50 2.97
C ARG A 474 -33.49 6.51 3.44
N LYS A 475 -33.28 6.59 4.78
CA LYS A 475 -32.28 7.49 5.35
C LYS A 475 -30.87 7.14 4.85
N LEU A 476 -30.51 5.86 4.84
CA LEU A 476 -29.21 5.41 4.32
C LEU A 476 -29.02 5.77 2.84
N ALA A 477 -30.03 5.55 2.01
CA ALA A 477 -29.97 5.92 0.60
C ALA A 477 -29.90 7.44 0.37
N THR A 478 -30.46 8.24 1.30
CA THR A 478 -30.42 9.71 1.23
C THR A 478 -29.08 10.26 1.74
N ASP A 479 -28.59 9.73 2.87
CA ASP A 479 -27.33 10.16 3.48
C ASP A 479 -26.10 9.71 2.65
N PHE A 480 -26.24 8.58 1.95
CA PHE A 480 -25.18 7.99 1.10
C PHE A 480 -25.66 7.74 -0.34
N PRO A 481 -25.93 8.80 -1.12
CA PRO A 481 -26.58 8.71 -2.43
C PRO A 481 -25.75 8.00 -3.51
N ARG A 482 -24.47 7.75 -3.25
CA ARG A 482 -23.55 7.02 -4.15
C ARG A 482 -23.20 5.63 -3.67
N ASN A 483 -23.89 5.11 -2.67
CA ASN A 483 -23.73 3.74 -2.20
C ASN A 483 -24.78 2.84 -2.88
N SER A 484 -24.32 2.02 -3.83
CA SER A 484 -25.19 1.16 -4.63
C SER A 484 -25.97 0.15 -3.79
N LEU A 485 -25.42 -0.30 -2.67
CA LEU A 485 -26.06 -1.29 -1.78
C LEU A 485 -27.28 -0.69 -1.08
N TYR A 486 -27.13 0.52 -0.56
CA TYR A 486 -28.22 1.21 0.13
C TYR A 486 -29.33 1.63 -0.85
N LEU A 487 -28.92 2.13 -2.03
CA LEU A 487 -29.86 2.47 -3.10
C LEU A 487 -30.65 1.23 -3.55
N ARG A 488 -29.98 0.10 -3.80
CA ARG A 488 -30.61 -1.16 -4.16
C ARG A 488 -31.60 -1.62 -3.11
N ALA A 489 -31.18 -1.68 -1.84
CA ALA A 489 -32.06 -2.14 -0.77
C ALA A 489 -33.30 -1.26 -0.62
N TYR A 490 -33.16 0.05 -0.75
CA TYR A 490 -34.28 0.96 -0.72
C TYR A 490 -35.19 0.81 -1.96
N ALA A 491 -34.60 0.61 -3.15
CA ALA A 491 -35.33 0.33 -4.37
C ALA A 491 -36.22 -0.93 -4.27
N GLU A 492 -35.69 -2.01 -3.70
CA GLU A 492 -36.43 -3.24 -3.45
C GLU A 492 -37.66 -2.99 -2.53
N ARG A 493 -37.48 -2.16 -1.50
CA ARG A 493 -38.57 -1.79 -0.59
C ARG A 493 -39.65 -0.94 -1.27
N CYS A 494 -39.22 0.03 -2.10
CA CYS A 494 -40.12 0.83 -2.89
C CYS A 494 -40.96 -0.03 -3.86
N TYR A 495 -40.30 -0.98 -4.55
CA TYR A 495 -40.98 -1.91 -5.45
C TYR A 495 -42.05 -2.74 -4.73
N ILE A 496 -41.74 -3.30 -3.55
CA ILE A 496 -42.69 -4.08 -2.74
C ILE A 496 -43.93 -3.24 -2.32
N ARG A 497 -43.74 -1.92 -2.14
CA ARG A 497 -44.85 -0.99 -1.80
C ARG A 497 -45.57 -0.42 -3.02
N ASP A 498 -45.29 -0.95 -4.20
CA ASP A 498 -45.86 -0.49 -5.49
C ASP A 498 -45.42 0.94 -5.90
N ASP A 499 -44.39 1.51 -5.23
CA ASP A 499 -43.76 2.75 -5.68
C ASP A 499 -42.68 2.45 -6.74
N LYS A 500 -43.15 2.00 -7.91
CA LYS A 500 -42.29 1.60 -9.02
C LYS A 500 -41.47 2.76 -9.58
N GLY A 501 -41.94 3.99 -9.46
CA GLY A 501 -41.22 5.18 -9.92
C GLY A 501 -39.95 5.43 -9.14
N THR A 502 -40.04 5.44 -7.82
CA THR A 502 -38.86 5.59 -6.95
C THR A 502 -37.96 4.35 -7.03
N ALA A 503 -38.53 3.15 -7.06
CA ALA A 503 -37.81 1.90 -7.22
C ALA A 503 -36.94 1.90 -8.49
N CYS A 504 -37.50 2.31 -9.62
CA CYS A 504 -36.78 2.42 -10.90
C CYS A 504 -35.62 3.40 -10.83
N ARG A 505 -35.83 4.59 -10.28
CA ARG A 505 -34.73 5.59 -10.15
C ARG A 505 -33.63 5.09 -9.26
N MET A 506 -33.94 4.58 -8.07
CA MET A 506 -32.92 4.13 -7.11
C MET A 506 -32.15 2.91 -7.62
N MET A 507 -32.81 1.96 -8.26
CA MET A 507 -32.14 0.80 -8.84
C MET A 507 -31.29 1.16 -10.05
N ALA A 508 -31.77 2.04 -10.93
CA ALA A 508 -30.98 2.52 -12.06
C ALA A 508 -29.70 3.25 -11.61
N GLU A 509 -29.82 4.05 -10.55
CA GLU A 509 -28.66 4.74 -9.95
C GLU A 509 -27.70 3.74 -9.32
N ALA A 510 -28.20 2.73 -8.60
CA ALA A 510 -27.37 1.66 -8.05
C ALA A 510 -26.60 0.90 -9.15
N ILE A 511 -27.25 0.61 -10.27
CA ILE A 511 -26.65 -0.07 -11.42
C ILE A 511 -25.56 0.81 -12.09
N ARG A 512 -25.77 2.12 -12.19
CA ARG A 512 -24.74 3.03 -12.72
C ARG A 512 -23.45 2.96 -11.93
N TYR A 513 -23.54 2.85 -10.62
CA TYR A 513 -22.35 2.74 -9.75
C TYR A 513 -21.81 1.32 -9.71
N THR A 514 -22.67 0.32 -9.80
CA THR A 514 -22.33 -1.11 -9.75
C THR A 514 -23.06 -1.89 -10.86
N PRO A 515 -22.55 -1.86 -12.10
CA PRO A 515 -23.22 -2.46 -13.27
C PRO A 515 -23.57 -3.94 -13.12
N ARG A 516 -22.80 -4.67 -12.33
CA ARG A 516 -23.02 -6.10 -12.09
C ARG A 516 -24.34 -6.41 -11.37
N LEU A 517 -24.97 -5.41 -10.77
CA LEU A 517 -26.33 -5.56 -10.23
C LEU A 517 -27.34 -5.95 -11.32
N LEU A 518 -27.06 -5.73 -12.61
CA LEU A 518 -27.89 -6.22 -13.72
C LEU A 518 -28.00 -7.75 -13.76
N ASP A 519 -26.97 -8.46 -13.31
CA ASP A 519 -26.96 -9.93 -13.21
C ASP A 519 -27.29 -10.44 -11.80
N ASP A 520 -27.76 -9.57 -10.93
CA ASP A 520 -28.17 -9.95 -9.59
C ASP A 520 -29.49 -10.74 -9.59
N GLU A 521 -29.68 -11.57 -8.55
CA GLU A 521 -30.88 -12.37 -8.33
C GLU A 521 -32.16 -11.54 -8.42
N ARG A 522 -32.18 -10.33 -7.89
CA ARG A 522 -33.33 -9.43 -7.92
C ARG A 522 -33.67 -8.93 -9.33
N MET A 523 -32.66 -8.54 -10.08
CA MET A 523 -32.87 -8.11 -11.48
C MET A 523 -33.31 -9.28 -12.37
N ARG A 524 -32.72 -10.48 -12.15
CA ARG A 524 -33.20 -11.71 -12.83
C ARG A 524 -34.66 -12.04 -12.49
N TYR A 525 -35.03 -11.90 -11.22
CA TYR A 525 -36.43 -12.08 -10.80
C TYR A 525 -37.36 -11.10 -11.51
N TRP A 526 -37.03 -9.80 -11.53
CA TRP A 526 -37.87 -8.81 -12.24
C TRP A 526 -37.92 -9.04 -13.75
N LYS A 527 -36.83 -9.48 -14.35
CA LYS A 527 -36.83 -9.84 -15.77
C LYS A 527 -37.86 -10.94 -16.10
N GLN A 528 -38.06 -11.87 -15.17
CA GLN A 528 -39.00 -12.99 -15.35
C GLN A 528 -40.43 -12.61 -14.96
N THR A 529 -40.62 -11.81 -13.91
CA THR A 529 -41.93 -11.54 -13.31
C THR A 529 -42.54 -10.18 -13.70
N ASP A 530 -41.70 -9.18 -13.97
CA ASP A 530 -42.11 -7.83 -14.38
C ASP A 530 -41.12 -7.26 -15.40
N SER A 531 -41.13 -7.81 -16.59
CA SER A 531 -40.19 -7.45 -17.67
C SER A 531 -40.30 -5.98 -18.08
N ILE A 532 -41.45 -5.35 -17.93
CA ILE A 532 -41.65 -3.92 -18.24
C ILE A 532 -40.88 -3.06 -17.24
N PHE A 533 -41.01 -3.38 -15.94
CA PHE A 533 -40.24 -2.69 -14.90
C PHE A 533 -38.73 -2.89 -15.10
N HIS A 534 -38.29 -4.14 -15.33
CA HIS A 534 -36.90 -4.45 -15.62
C HIS A 534 -36.37 -3.61 -16.80
N ALA A 535 -37.07 -3.57 -17.93
CA ALA A 535 -36.70 -2.79 -19.08
C ALA A 535 -36.63 -1.27 -18.78
N SER A 536 -37.55 -0.76 -17.94
CA SER A 536 -37.53 0.64 -17.52
C SER A 536 -36.32 1.00 -16.69
N VAL A 537 -35.87 0.08 -15.79
CA VAL A 537 -34.66 0.26 -14.98
C VAL A 537 -33.42 0.30 -15.86
N VAL A 538 -33.29 -0.66 -16.80
CA VAL A 538 -32.14 -0.72 -17.72
C VAL A 538 -32.07 0.53 -18.58
N ARG A 539 -33.20 0.94 -19.17
CA ARG A 539 -33.27 2.16 -19.96
C ARG A 539 -32.86 3.39 -19.14
N LYS A 540 -33.36 3.50 -17.91
CA LYS A 540 -33.03 4.60 -17.00
C LYS A 540 -31.55 4.62 -16.63
N ALA A 541 -30.92 3.48 -16.45
CA ALA A 541 -29.49 3.38 -16.19
C ALA A 541 -28.62 3.85 -17.36
N LEU A 542 -29.12 3.76 -18.60
CA LEU A 542 -28.43 4.19 -19.83
C LEU A 542 -28.72 5.65 -20.23
N GLU A 543 -29.58 6.38 -19.53
CA GLU A 543 -29.91 7.76 -19.90
C GLU A 543 -28.73 8.74 -19.79
N ASP A 544 -27.90 8.59 -18.75
CA ASP A 544 -26.76 9.50 -18.49
C ASP A 544 -25.48 8.94 -19.10
N LYS A 545 -25.17 9.34 -20.31
CA LYS A 545 -23.92 8.98 -21.00
C LYS A 545 -22.74 9.74 -20.39
N PRO A 546 -21.56 9.08 -20.27
CA PRO A 546 -20.35 9.76 -19.89
C PRO A 546 -20.04 10.92 -20.86
N VAL A 547 -19.73 12.09 -20.31
CA VAL A 547 -19.33 13.27 -21.09
C VAL A 547 -17.83 13.27 -21.34
N ASN A 548 -17.37 14.08 -22.30
CA ASN A 548 -15.94 14.26 -22.54
C ASN A 548 -15.22 14.68 -21.26
N GLY A 549 -14.14 13.95 -20.92
CA GLY A 549 -13.39 14.16 -19.68
C GLY A 549 -13.87 13.30 -18.47
N ALA A 550 -14.89 12.47 -18.66
CA ALA A 550 -15.28 11.50 -17.66
C ALA A 550 -14.14 10.51 -17.31
N SER A 551 -14.21 9.90 -16.15
CA SER A 551 -13.19 8.94 -15.72
C SER A 551 -13.23 7.64 -16.54
N ALA A 552 -12.11 6.91 -16.56
CA ALA A 552 -12.07 5.57 -17.18
C ALA A 552 -13.14 4.64 -16.58
N LEU A 553 -13.41 4.77 -15.27
CA LEU A 553 -14.41 3.97 -14.59
C LEU A 553 -15.84 4.32 -15.00
N ASP A 554 -16.12 5.60 -15.28
CA ASP A 554 -17.44 6.00 -15.76
C ASP A 554 -17.72 5.44 -17.15
N TYR A 555 -16.72 5.50 -18.05
CA TYR A 555 -16.82 4.84 -19.36
C TYR A 555 -16.95 3.32 -19.23
N ALA A 556 -16.17 2.69 -18.36
CA ALA A 556 -16.23 1.24 -18.15
C ALA A 556 -17.62 0.83 -17.63
N ARG A 557 -18.13 1.47 -16.58
CA ARG A 557 -19.45 1.20 -15.98
C ARG A 557 -20.56 1.35 -17.03
N TYR A 558 -20.53 2.44 -17.77
CA TYR A 558 -21.52 2.67 -18.84
C TYR A 558 -21.42 1.61 -19.93
N GLY A 559 -20.21 1.26 -20.37
CA GLY A 559 -19.97 0.19 -21.34
C GLY A 559 -20.48 -1.17 -20.87
N TYR A 560 -20.32 -1.50 -19.58
CA TYR A 560 -20.88 -2.73 -18.99
C TYR A 560 -22.41 -2.74 -19.01
N VAL A 561 -23.06 -1.65 -18.61
CA VAL A 561 -24.51 -1.53 -18.64
C VAL A 561 -25.03 -1.72 -20.07
N ALA A 562 -24.39 -1.06 -21.04
CA ALA A 562 -24.74 -1.19 -22.45
C ALA A 562 -24.55 -2.62 -22.98
N HIS A 563 -23.43 -3.28 -22.60
CA HIS A 563 -23.15 -4.67 -22.99
C HIS A 563 -24.24 -5.62 -22.49
N TRP A 564 -24.60 -5.57 -21.21
CA TRP A 564 -25.66 -6.41 -20.66
C TRP A 564 -27.07 -6.03 -21.16
N ALA A 565 -27.27 -4.79 -21.60
CA ALA A 565 -28.49 -4.37 -22.26
C ALA A 565 -28.58 -4.84 -23.72
N GLY A 566 -27.50 -5.39 -24.28
CA GLY A 566 -27.42 -5.86 -25.67
C GLY A 566 -27.03 -4.78 -26.68
N ASP A 567 -26.73 -3.56 -26.25
CA ASP A 567 -26.22 -2.47 -27.11
C ASP A 567 -24.70 -2.59 -27.28
N THR A 568 -24.28 -3.49 -28.16
CA THR A 568 -22.88 -3.79 -28.42
C THR A 568 -22.11 -2.60 -29.02
N ILE A 569 -22.76 -1.73 -29.79
CA ILE A 569 -22.11 -0.57 -30.42
C ILE A 569 -21.70 0.45 -29.35
N THR A 570 -22.67 0.84 -28.52
CA THR A 570 -22.42 1.77 -27.39
C THR A 570 -21.45 1.17 -26.38
N ALA A 571 -21.58 -0.13 -26.07
CA ALA A 571 -20.69 -0.86 -25.18
C ALA A 571 -19.24 -0.78 -25.67
N ASN A 572 -18.98 -1.20 -26.90
CA ASN A 572 -17.62 -1.21 -27.45
C ASN A 572 -17.00 0.18 -27.52
N ALA A 573 -17.78 1.20 -27.90
CA ALA A 573 -17.28 2.57 -27.92
C ALA A 573 -16.83 3.05 -26.53
N SER A 574 -17.69 2.83 -25.50
CA SER A 574 -17.37 3.22 -24.13
C SER A 574 -16.21 2.40 -23.51
N LEU A 575 -16.18 1.09 -23.74
CA LEU A 575 -15.12 0.23 -23.24
C LEU A 575 -13.76 0.59 -23.86
N ARG A 576 -13.72 0.96 -25.15
CA ARG A 576 -12.49 1.45 -25.81
C ARG A 576 -11.99 2.75 -25.22
N GLU A 577 -12.88 3.71 -24.90
CA GLU A 577 -12.48 4.94 -24.21
C GLU A 577 -11.98 4.65 -22.79
N ALA A 578 -12.59 3.71 -22.07
CA ALA A 578 -12.14 3.31 -20.74
C ALA A 578 -10.70 2.78 -20.77
N VAL A 579 -10.38 1.83 -21.65
CA VAL A 579 -9.03 1.23 -21.72
C VAL A 579 -7.99 2.17 -22.33
N LYS A 580 -8.40 3.15 -23.13
CA LYS A 580 -7.51 4.20 -23.61
C LYS A 580 -7.02 5.10 -22.47
N ILE A 581 -7.89 5.38 -21.50
CA ILE A 581 -7.55 6.19 -20.33
C ILE A 581 -6.81 5.34 -19.28
N LEU A 582 -7.30 4.13 -19.00
CA LEU A 582 -6.81 3.24 -17.97
C LEU A 582 -6.62 1.81 -18.51
N PRO A 583 -5.47 1.52 -19.14
CA PRO A 583 -5.21 0.28 -19.85
C PRO A 583 -5.12 -0.99 -18.97
N ASN A 584 -5.13 -0.84 -17.65
CA ASN A 584 -5.12 -1.96 -16.71
C ASN A 584 -6.51 -2.45 -16.32
N LEU A 585 -7.56 -1.92 -16.93
CA LEU A 585 -8.90 -2.48 -16.79
C LEU A 585 -9.00 -3.73 -17.67
N THR A 586 -8.94 -4.91 -17.07
CA THR A 586 -8.83 -6.17 -17.82
C THR A 586 -10.18 -6.62 -18.39
N THR A 587 -11.29 -6.50 -17.64
CA THR A 587 -12.61 -6.91 -18.10
C THR A 587 -13.08 -6.21 -19.38
N PRO A 588 -12.83 -4.93 -19.64
CA PRO A 588 -13.13 -4.33 -20.93
C PRO A 588 -12.50 -5.09 -22.11
N TYR A 589 -11.26 -5.59 -21.98
CA TYR A 589 -10.63 -6.40 -23.05
C TYR A 589 -11.34 -7.74 -23.26
N LEU A 590 -11.80 -8.37 -22.18
CA LEU A 590 -12.59 -9.60 -22.27
C LEU A 590 -13.89 -9.35 -23.06
N LEU A 591 -14.62 -8.29 -22.74
CA LEU A 591 -15.88 -7.93 -23.39
C LEU A 591 -15.69 -7.44 -24.83
N LEU A 592 -14.54 -6.83 -25.13
CA LEU A 592 -14.16 -6.42 -26.49
C LEU A 592 -13.65 -7.59 -27.35
N GLY A 593 -13.46 -8.80 -26.77
CA GLY A 593 -12.89 -9.95 -27.46
C GLY A 593 -11.37 -9.88 -27.65
N GLU A 594 -10.68 -8.95 -27.00
CA GLU A 594 -9.23 -8.78 -27.06
C GLU A 594 -8.53 -9.70 -26.04
N TYR A 595 -8.69 -11.01 -26.22
CA TYR A 595 -8.31 -12.04 -25.24
C TYR A 595 -6.82 -12.09 -24.92
N ASP A 596 -5.95 -11.77 -25.88
CA ASP A 596 -4.50 -11.79 -25.64
C ASP A 596 -4.09 -10.69 -24.65
N LYS A 597 -4.64 -9.49 -24.79
CA LYS A 597 -4.45 -8.40 -23.84
C LYS A 597 -5.00 -8.77 -22.47
N TYR A 598 -6.22 -9.33 -22.43
CA TYR A 598 -6.83 -9.80 -21.20
C TYR A 598 -5.93 -10.81 -20.48
N LYS A 599 -5.47 -11.86 -21.19
CA LYS A 599 -4.61 -12.91 -20.63
C LYS A 599 -3.27 -12.34 -20.11
N LEU A 600 -2.62 -11.45 -20.89
CA LEU A 600 -1.39 -10.79 -20.47
C LEU A 600 -1.57 -10.06 -19.13
N LEU A 601 -2.68 -9.34 -18.98
CA LEU A 601 -2.97 -8.57 -17.78
C LEU A 601 -3.28 -9.48 -16.57
N MET A 602 -3.97 -10.58 -16.81
CA MET A 602 -4.38 -11.52 -15.77
C MET A 602 -3.23 -12.43 -15.31
N TYR A 603 -2.47 -12.96 -16.22
CA TYR A 603 -1.49 -14.01 -15.95
C TYR A 603 -0.04 -13.51 -16.01
N GLY A 604 0.19 -12.32 -16.56
CA GLY A 604 1.51 -11.70 -16.68
C GLY A 604 2.33 -12.18 -17.87
N ALA A 605 3.39 -11.42 -18.17
CA ALA A 605 4.26 -11.65 -19.33
C ALA A 605 5.10 -12.94 -19.27
N PHE A 606 5.23 -13.52 -18.09
CA PHE A 606 6.02 -14.74 -17.88
C PHE A 606 5.19 -16.03 -17.94
N HIS A 607 3.88 -15.93 -18.19
CA HIS A 607 3.07 -17.12 -18.40
C HIS A 607 3.44 -17.75 -19.75
N ALA A 608 3.95 -18.96 -19.70
CA ALA A 608 4.54 -19.62 -20.87
C ALA A 608 3.51 -19.95 -21.97
N ASP A 609 2.23 -19.98 -21.63
CA ASP A 609 1.17 -20.45 -22.51
C ASP A 609 -0.08 -19.57 -22.39
N LEU A 610 0.01 -18.36 -22.92
CA LEU A 610 -1.12 -17.43 -22.95
C LEU A 610 -2.25 -17.92 -23.88
N GLU A 611 -1.95 -18.73 -24.92
CA GLU A 611 -2.97 -19.25 -25.83
C GLU A 611 -3.89 -20.24 -25.13
N HIS A 612 -3.34 -21.08 -24.26
CA HIS A 612 -4.09 -22.09 -23.51
C HIS A 612 -4.52 -21.63 -22.12
N ALA A 613 -4.17 -20.40 -21.70
CA ALA A 613 -4.62 -19.87 -20.44
C ALA A 613 -6.16 -19.78 -20.41
N PRO A 614 -6.82 -20.35 -19.38
CA PRO A 614 -8.28 -20.37 -19.33
C PRO A 614 -8.82 -18.94 -19.23
N LEU A 615 -9.92 -18.67 -19.92
CA LEU A 615 -10.72 -17.49 -19.70
C LEU A 615 -11.64 -17.77 -18.52
N PRO A 616 -11.61 -16.99 -17.44
CA PRO A 616 -12.53 -17.18 -16.33
C PRO A 616 -13.97 -16.93 -16.80
N GLU A 617 -14.89 -17.69 -16.26
CA GLU A 617 -16.33 -17.56 -16.54
C GLU A 617 -16.87 -16.19 -16.14
N TYR A 618 -16.28 -15.58 -15.11
CA TYR A 618 -16.57 -14.23 -14.64
C TYR A 618 -15.31 -13.40 -14.56
N PRO A 619 -15.44 -12.06 -14.76
CA PRO A 619 -14.34 -11.14 -14.52
C PRO A 619 -13.79 -11.33 -13.11
N PRO A 620 -12.47 -11.31 -12.93
CA PRO A 620 -11.87 -11.44 -11.62
C PRO A 620 -12.30 -10.35 -10.65
N VAL A 621 -12.32 -10.73 -9.39
CA VAL A 621 -12.70 -9.84 -8.28
C VAL A 621 -11.97 -8.50 -8.26
N ASN A 622 -10.70 -8.47 -8.73
CA ASN A 622 -9.90 -7.25 -8.78
C ASN A 622 -10.42 -6.19 -9.75
N GLU A 623 -11.17 -6.59 -10.75
CA GLU A 623 -11.77 -5.66 -11.70
C GLU A 623 -13.17 -5.29 -11.32
N ASP A 624 -13.91 -6.27 -10.84
CA ASP A 624 -15.12 -6.02 -10.13
C ASP A 624 -14.91 -5.07 -8.96
N TYR A 625 -13.75 -5.12 -8.36
CA TYR A 625 -13.32 -4.21 -7.33
C TYR A 625 -13.40 -2.74 -7.77
N LEU A 626 -12.94 -2.41 -8.96
CA LEU A 626 -13.05 -1.05 -9.49
C LEU A 626 -14.48 -0.66 -9.85
N LEU A 627 -15.36 -1.64 -10.07
CA LEU A 627 -16.70 -1.45 -10.58
C LEU A 627 -17.83 -1.78 -9.59
N GLU A 628 -17.57 -2.62 -8.61
CA GLU A 628 -18.60 -3.23 -7.75
C GLU A 628 -18.30 -3.16 -6.26
N LYS A 629 -17.05 -3.34 -5.85
CA LYS A 629 -16.73 -3.79 -4.49
C LYS A 629 -16.41 -2.75 -3.45
N GLN A 630 -16.53 -1.51 -3.76
CA GLN A 630 -16.52 -0.50 -2.70
C GLN A 630 -17.60 -0.75 -1.65
N VAL A 631 -18.62 -1.48 -2.06
CA VAL A 631 -19.75 -1.86 -1.24
C VAL A 631 -19.41 -2.87 -0.13
N THR A 632 -18.41 -3.70 -0.32
CA THR A 632 -18.02 -4.73 0.67
C THR A 632 -16.97 -4.24 1.68
N TYR A 633 -16.52 -3.02 1.50
CA TYR A 633 -15.58 -2.36 2.41
C TYR A 633 -16.21 -1.61 3.55
N SER A 634 -17.30 -2.01 3.96
CA SER A 634 -17.83 -1.62 5.26
C SER A 634 -16.97 -2.26 6.34
N GLY A 635 -15.80 -1.85 6.35
CA GLY A 635 -14.77 -2.48 7.12
C GLY A 635 -14.69 -2.02 8.54
N ALA A 636 -15.78 -1.74 9.15
CA ALA A 636 -15.78 -1.37 10.54
C ALA A 636 -15.30 -2.48 11.46
N TYR A 637 -15.35 -3.74 10.98
CA TYR A 637 -15.14 -4.85 11.91
C TYR A 637 -13.97 -5.74 11.55
N PRO A 638 -13.31 -6.31 12.57
CA PRO A 638 -12.26 -7.30 12.41
C PRO A 638 -12.62 -8.45 11.48
N PHE A 639 -13.90 -8.77 11.43
CA PHE A 639 -14.46 -9.81 10.57
C PHE A 639 -14.34 -9.49 9.08
N THR A 640 -14.70 -8.28 8.66
CA THR A 640 -14.64 -7.84 7.25
C THR A 640 -13.20 -7.62 6.78
N PHE A 641 -12.35 -7.11 7.64
CA PHE A 641 -10.91 -7.01 7.41
C PHE A 641 -10.21 -8.35 7.22
N ARG A 642 -10.74 -9.44 7.76
CA ARG A 642 -10.22 -10.78 7.52
C ARG A 642 -10.33 -11.22 6.07
N GLN A 643 -11.38 -10.81 5.38
CA GLN A 643 -11.51 -11.06 3.94
C GLN A 643 -10.50 -10.21 3.14
N LEU A 644 -10.22 -9.01 3.60
CA LEU A 644 -9.21 -8.11 3.03
C LEU A 644 -7.77 -8.60 3.21
N ILE A 645 -7.47 -9.17 4.37
CA ILE A 645 -6.14 -9.71 4.68
C ILE A 645 -5.86 -11.00 3.89
N ARG A 646 -6.88 -11.69 3.37
CA ARG A 646 -6.72 -12.92 2.57
C ARG A 646 -6.61 -12.69 1.06
N VAL A 647 -6.80 -11.47 0.58
CA VAL A 647 -6.53 -11.04 -0.79
C VAL A 647 -5.19 -10.32 -0.83
#